data_501e5821fd2a4a118de301f42fcdb231
#
_entry.id   501e5821fd2a4a118de301f42fcdb231
#
_cell.length_a   1.000
_cell.length_b   1.000
_cell.length_c   1.000
_cell.angle_alpha   90.00
_cell.angle_beta   90.00
_cell.angle_gamma   90.00
#
_symmetry.space_group_name_H-M   'P 1'
#
loop_
_entity.id
_entity.type
_entity.pdbx_description
1 polymer ?
#
loop_
_entity_poly.entity_id
_entity_poly.type
_entity_poly.pdbx_seq_one_letter_code
_entity_poly.pdbx_strand_id
1 'polypeptide(L)'
;MPKDTQDLSKHTPMMQQYWRLKREHPDQLMFYRMGDFYELFYEDAKKAARLLDITLTARGQSGGNAVPMAGIPFHSAEGYLSRLVKLGESVVICEQIGDPATSKGPVERQVVRIITPGTVSDEALLDEHRDNLLAAVVGDEKLFGLSVLDITSGRFTVQEFGGWETLLAEVERLNPAELMIPDDWPAGLPLEKRRGVRRRAPWDFDRDSAFKGLCQQFATQDLKGFGCEKLTLAIGAAGCLLTYAKETQRTALHHLRSLRHERLDDSVVLDGATRRNLELDINLGGGRDNTLQSVVDRCQTAMGSRLLSRWLNRPLRDRQVLEARQDSITCLLEHYRFEQIQPQLKEIGDLERILARIGLRNARPRDLARLRDALAALPQLQAGMQELVAPHLIALAASIRTYPELAELLAKAIIDNPPAVIRDGGVLKTGYDAELDELQSLSENAGQYLMDLETREKARTGLANLKVGYNRVHGYFIELPSKQAESAPADYIRRQTLKGAERFITPELKEFEDKALSAKSRALAREKQLYEELLELLIGHLAPLQDSAAALAELDVLSNLAERALNLDLNRPHFVEQPCMRIEQGRHPVVEQVLQTPFVANDLGLDDDTRMLVITGPNMGGKSTYMRQTALIVLLAQIGSFVPAKACELSLVDRIFTRIGSSDDLAGGRSTFMVEMSETANILHNASDRSLVLMDEVGRGTSTFDGLSLAWAAAEHLAKLRAFTLFATHYFELTVLPESEPVVANVHLSATEHNERIVFLHHVLPGPASQSYGLAVAQLAGVPGEVIQRARDHLSRLETTSLPHEMPRMEPGQPAPPMQNDLFASLPHPVIEALGKLQPDDLTPRQALELLYQLKTQI
;
A
#
# COMPACT_ATOMS: atom_id res chain seq x y z
N MET A 1 25.95 13.70 -18.83
CA MET A 1 26.57 14.80 -18.06
C MET A 1 27.18 15.82 -19.02
N PRO A 2 27.05 17.13 -18.80
CA PRO A 2 27.74 18.15 -19.62
C PRO A 2 29.27 17.96 -19.48
N LYS A 3 30.01 18.16 -20.59
CA LYS A 3 31.48 18.02 -20.66
C LYS A 3 32.25 18.95 -19.70
N ASP A 4 31.62 20.00 -19.15
CA ASP A 4 32.23 20.99 -18.26
C ASP A 4 32.44 20.50 -16.81
N THR A 5 31.95 19.34 -16.43
CA THR A 5 32.04 18.81 -15.05
C THR A 5 33.34 18.05 -14.75
N GLN A 6 34.22 17.87 -15.73
CA GLN A 6 35.46 17.07 -15.56
C GLN A 6 36.57 17.80 -14.80
N ASP A 7 36.64 19.13 -14.86
CA ASP A 7 37.67 19.92 -14.22
C ASP A 7 37.11 20.72 -13.02
N LEU A 8 37.18 20.14 -11.82
CA LEU A 8 36.71 20.79 -10.59
C LEU A 8 37.49 22.07 -10.22
N SER A 9 38.71 22.26 -10.74
CA SER A 9 39.55 23.40 -10.41
C SER A 9 38.98 24.74 -10.87
N LYS A 10 38.09 24.73 -11.88
CA LYS A 10 37.40 25.92 -12.42
C LYS A 10 36.22 26.41 -11.57
N HIS A 11 35.78 25.59 -10.61
CA HIS A 11 34.64 25.89 -9.76
C HIS A 11 35.05 26.53 -8.44
N THR A 12 34.14 27.30 -7.83
CA THR A 12 34.35 27.82 -6.47
C THR A 12 34.47 26.66 -5.47
N PRO A 13 35.17 26.82 -4.32
CA PRO A 13 35.37 25.76 -3.33
C PRO A 13 34.06 25.10 -2.89
N MET A 14 32.98 25.87 -2.75
CA MET A 14 31.64 25.37 -2.42
C MET A 14 31.09 24.48 -3.56
N MET A 15 31.22 24.94 -4.82
CA MET A 15 30.75 24.15 -5.97
C MET A 15 31.60 22.90 -6.22
N GLN A 16 32.88 22.93 -5.86
CA GLN A 16 33.75 21.75 -5.88
C GLN A 16 33.22 20.67 -4.92
N GLN A 17 32.82 21.08 -3.70
CA GLN A 17 32.24 20.19 -2.70
C GLN A 17 30.90 19.65 -3.20
N TYR A 18 30.02 20.50 -3.75
CA TYR A 18 28.75 20.09 -4.35
C TYR A 18 28.96 19.02 -5.45
N TRP A 19 29.86 19.25 -6.39
CA TRP A 19 30.11 18.34 -7.49
C TRP A 19 30.73 17.00 -7.05
N ARG A 20 31.53 16.97 -5.98
CA ARG A 20 32.02 15.69 -5.42
C ARG A 20 30.85 14.83 -4.97
N LEU A 21 29.94 15.41 -4.17
CA LEU A 21 28.76 14.70 -3.67
C LEU A 21 27.78 14.33 -4.79
N LYS A 22 27.57 15.25 -5.75
CA LYS A 22 26.65 15.01 -6.87
C LYS A 22 27.12 13.90 -7.82
N ARG A 23 28.41 13.69 -7.96
CA ARG A 23 28.98 12.57 -8.76
C ARG A 23 28.66 11.19 -8.17
N GLU A 24 28.54 11.09 -6.87
CA GLU A 24 28.13 9.85 -6.19
C GLU A 24 26.62 9.60 -6.35
N HIS A 25 25.83 10.65 -6.63
CA HIS A 25 24.38 10.64 -6.72
C HIS A 25 23.86 11.31 -8.00
N PRO A 26 24.24 10.84 -9.21
CA PRO A 26 23.98 11.58 -10.47
C PRO A 26 22.51 11.78 -10.78
N ASP A 27 21.67 10.79 -10.51
CA ASP A 27 20.26 10.76 -10.92
C ASP A 27 19.28 11.25 -9.84
N GLN A 28 19.77 11.49 -8.63
CA GLN A 28 18.94 11.88 -7.47
C GLN A 28 18.98 13.39 -7.28
N LEU A 29 17.87 14.01 -6.88
CA LEU A 29 17.81 15.42 -6.52
C LEU A 29 18.61 15.68 -5.24
N MET A 30 19.49 16.67 -5.23
CA MET A 30 20.33 16.98 -4.07
C MET A 30 19.82 18.23 -3.35
N PHE A 31 19.33 18.04 -2.12
CA PHE A 31 19.01 19.11 -1.17
C PHE A 31 20.29 19.48 -0.40
N TYR A 32 20.93 20.54 -0.82
CA TYR A 32 22.21 20.98 -0.29
C TYR A 32 22.03 22.09 0.73
N ARG A 33 22.32 21.83 2.00
CA ARG A 33 22.09 22.78 3.10
C ARG A 33 22.92 24.05 3.00
N MET A 34 22.24 25.20 3.00
CA MET A 34 22.84 26.54 2.97
C MET A 34 22.10 27.47 3.95
N GLY A 35 22.60 27.55 5.19
CA GLY A 35 21.92 28.30 6.25
C GLY A 35 20.50 27.81 6.51
N ASP A 36 19.49 28.65 6.32
CA ASP A 36 18.07 28.32 6.54
C ASP A 36 17.37 27.73 5.30
N PHE A 37 18.14 27.38 4.26
CA PHE A 37 17.60 26.81 3.03
C PHE A 37 18.30 25.51 2.66
N TYR A 38 17.54 24.65 1.94
CA TYR A 38 18.12 23.68 1.03
C TYR A 38 18.17 24.29 -0.37
N GLU A 39 19.34 24.41 -0.92
CA GLU A 39 19.56 24.92 -2.27
C GLU A 39 19.81 23.75 -3.23
N LEU A 40 19.17 23.80 -4.39
CA LEU A 40 19.40 22.89 -5.51
C LEU A 40 20.11 23.67 -6.61
N PHE A 41 21.00 23.01 -7.35
CA PHE A 41 21.81 23.65 -8.37
C PHE A 41 21.69 22.95 -9.71
N TYR A 42 21.99 23.66 -10.79
CA TYR A 42 22.06 23.19 -12.16
C TYR A 42 20.78 22.44 -12.60
N GLU A 43 20.91 21.21 -13.09
CA GLU A 43 19.77 20.42 -13.58
C GLU A 43 18.79 20.04 -12.47
N ASP A 44 19.30 19.83 -11.24
CA ASP A 44 18.43 19.56 -10.09
C ASP A 44 17.51 20.75 -9.79
N ALA A 45 18.04 21.99 -9.91
CA ALA A 45 17.24 23.20 -9.72
C ALA A 45 16.14 23.33 -10.80
N LYS A 46 16.47 23.08 -12.07
CA LYS A 46 15.51 23.10 -13.17
C LYS A 46 14.42 22.03 -13.01
N LYS A 47 14.83 20.81 -12.64
CA LYS A 47 13.91 19.69 -12.40
C LYS A 47 12.98 19.97 -11.22
N ALA A 48 13.54 20.42 -10.10
CA ALA A 48 12.77 20.77 -8.90
C ALA A 48 11.82 21.96 -9.15
N ALA A 49 12.26 23.01 -9.83
CA ALA A 49 11.42 24.16 -10.17
C ALA A 49 10.16 23.73 -10.97
N ARG A 50 10.33 22.82 -11.92
CA ARG A 50 9.22 22.27 -12.71
C ARG A 50 8.28 21.36 -11.90
N LEU A 51 8.84 20.48 -11.05
CA LEU A 51 8.05 19.49 -10.30
C LEU A 51 7.32 20.09 -9.10
N LEU A 52 7.91 21.10 -8.47
CA LEU A 52 7.43 21.71 -7.23
C LEU A 52 6.74 23.05 -7.43
N ASP A 53 6.80 23.61 -8.65
CA ASP A 53 6.35 24.97 -8.97
C ASP A 53 7.00 26.04 -8.08
N ILE A 54 8.34 25.97 -7.97
CA ILE A 54 9.16 26.94 -7.23
C ILE A 54 9.99 27.78 -8.18
N THR A 55 10.34 28.99 -7.75
CA THR A 55 11.07 29.96 -8.58
C THR A 55 12.48 29.46 -8.89
N LEU A 56 12.81 29.37 -10.19
CA LEU A 56 14.17 29.17 -10.66
C LEU A 56 14.91 30.52 -10.71
N THR A 57 16.01 30.61 -10.01
CA THR A 57 16.88 31.82 -9.98
C THR A 57 18.28 31.46 -10.46
N ALA A 58 19.17 32.45 -10.56
CA ALA A 58 20.59 32.25 -10.81
C ALA A 58 21.40 33.02 -9.77
N ARG A 59 22.38 32.39 -9.15
CA ARG A 59 23.24 33.01 -8.13
C ARG A 59 24.72 32.82 -8.46
N GLY A 60 25.40 33.92 -8.68
CA GLY A 60 26.85 33.95 -8.94
C GLY A 60 27.24 33.27 -10.25
N GLN A 61 28.55 33.16 -10.45
CA GLN A 61 29.13 32.44 -11.59
C GLN A 61 30.10 31.37 -11.10
N SER A 62 30.10 30.23 -11.74
CA SER A 62 31.08 29.16 -11.48
C SER A 62 31.44 28.50 -12.82
N GLY A 63 32.74 28.35 -13.11
CA GLY A 63 33.20 27.88 -14.40
C GLY A 63 32.82 28.76 -15.58
N GLY A 64 32.66 30.12 -15.33
CA GLY A 64 32.31 31.08 -16.37
C GLY A 64 30.82 31.23 -16.69
N ASN A 65 29.95 30.41 -16.12
CA ASN A 65 28.51 30.43 -16.36
C ASN A 65 27.73 30.78 -15.10
N ALA A 66 26.55 31.40 -15.28
CA ALA A 66 25.59 31.60 -14.20
C ALA A 66 25.10 30.22 -13.66
N VAL A 67 25.01 30.10 -12.33
CA VAL A 67 24.57 28.83 -11.67
C VAL A 67 23.05 28.87 -11.47
N PRO A 68 22.27 28.10 -12.22
CA PRO A 68 20.84 27.95 -11.96
C PRO A 68 20.63 27.41 -10.55
N MET A 69 19.70 27.98 -9.79
CA MET A 69 19.45 27.66 -8.41
C MET A 69 17.96 27.73 -8.09
N ALA A 70 17.50 26.82 -7.24
CA ALA A 70 16.19 26.89 -6.60
C ALA A 70 16.38 26.64 -5.10
N GLY A 71 15.65 27.36 -4.26
CA GLY A 71 15.78 27.27 -2.81
C GLY A 71 14.49 26.83 -2.15
N ILE A 72 14.60 25.93 -1.18
CA ILE A 72 13.50 25.45 -0.34
C ILE A 72 13.81 25.82 1.10
N PRO A 73 12.91 26.55 1.79
CA PRO A 73 13.12 26.85 3.21
C PRO A 73 13.20 25.56 4.02
N PHE A 74 14.20 25.48 4.90
CA PHE A 74 14.45 24.26 5.68
C PHE A 74 13.23 23.82 6.49
N HIS A 75 12.53 24.75 7.14
CA HIS A 75 11.35 24.47 7.96
C HIS A 75 10.15 23.94 7.16
N SER A 76 10.14 24.17 5.84
CA SER A 76 9.07 23.72 4.93
C SER A 76 9.50 22.51 4.08
N ALA A 77 10.71 22.00 4.25
CA ALA A 77 11.30 20.97 3.38
C ALA A 77 10.45 19.68 3.33
N GLU A 78 9.81 19.31 4.43
CA GLU A 78 8.96 18.10 4.52
C GLU A 78 7.81 18.12 3.51
N GLY A 79 7.12 19.24 3.36
CA GLY A 79 6.04 19.35 2.38
C GLY A 79 6.52 19.18 0.94
N TYR A 80 7.71 19.70 0.62
CA TYR A 80 8.32 19.53 -0.70
C TYR A 80 8.85 18.12 -0.92
N LEU A 81 9.45 17.50 0.09
CA LEU A 81 9.87 16.09 0.05
C LEU A 81 8.68 15.16 -0.18
N SER A 82 7.56 15.38 0.52
CA SER A 82 6.33 14.61 0.32
C SER A 82 5.86 14.66 -1.14
N ARG A 83 5.87 15.84 -1.76
CA ARG A 83 5.49 15.99 -3.17
C ARG A 83 6.46 15.25 -4.11
N LEU A 84 7.77 15.35 -3.90
CA LEU A 84 8.78 14.67 -4.71
C LEU A 84 8.69 13.15 -4.58
N VAL A 85 8.56 12.64 -3.37
CA VAL A 85 8.40 11.20 -3.10
C VAL A 85 7.15 10.64 -3.78
N LYS A 86 6.00 11.34 -3.68
CA LYS A 86 4.76 10.96 -4.38
C LYS A 86 4.91 10.98 -5.90
N LEU A 87 5.80 11.81 -6.44
CA LEU A 87 6.15 11.81 -7.86
C LEU A 87 7.14 10.70 -8.25
N GLY A 88 7.64 9.91 -7.27
CA GLY A 88 8.59 8.82 -7.49
C GLY A 88 10.05 9.26 -7.53
N GLU A 89 10.34 10.50 -7.11
CA GLU A 89 11.70 11.04 -7.10
C GLU A 89 12.45 10.65 -5.83
N SER A 90 13.77 10.51 -5.95
CA SER A 90 14.67 10.30 -4.82
C SER A 90 15.44 11.56 -4.51
N VAL A 91 15.63 11.85 -3.23
CA VAL A 91 16.27 13.09 -2.75
C VAL A 91 17.42 12.76 -1.80
N VAL A 92 18.58 13.28 -2.09
CA VAL A 92 19.79 13.22 -1.25
C VAL A 92 19.78 14.41 -0.30
N ILE A 93 19.83 14.18 0.99
CA ILE A 93 19.90 15.22 2.01
C ILE A 93 21.36 15.43 2.42
N CYS A 94 21.87 16.62 2.15
CA CYS A 94 23.23 17.05 2.52
C CYS A 94 23.15 18.08 3.64
N GLU A 95 23.69 17.74 4.81
CA GLU A 95 23.75 18.60 5.99
C GLU A 95 25.17 19.16 6.21
N GLN A 96 25.23 20.29 6.89
CA GLN A 96 26.47 20.91 7.35
C GLN A 96 27.01 20.13 8.56
N ILE A 97 28.29 19.78 8.51
CA ILE A 97 28.99 19.08 9.59
C ILE A 97 29.99 20.08 10.21
N GLY A 98 29.97 20.20 11.54
CA GLY A 98 30.81 21.13 12.29
C GLY A 98 30.17 22.50 12.54
N ASP A 99 30.90 23.34 13.28
CA ASP A 99 30.44 24.67 13.67
C ASP A 99 30.87 25.73 12.62
N PRO A 100 29.92 26.45 12.01
CA PRO A 100 30.21 27.53 11.07
C PRO A 100 31.12 28.62 11.64
N ALA A 101 31.06 28.83 12.97
CA ALA A 101 31.84 29.90 13.63
C ALA A 101 33.34 29.54 13.73
N THR A 102 33.72 28.29 13.71
CA THR A 102 35.09 27.78 13.86
C THR A 102 35.75 27.39 12.54
N SER A 103 34.97 27.30 11.44
CA SER A 103 35.46 26.85 10.12
C SER A 103 36.27 27.90 9.39
N LYS A 104 37.53 27.57 9.03
CA LYS A 104 38.42 28.45 8.18
C LYS A 104 38.14 28.24 6.67
N GLY A 105 36.89 28.16 6.24
CA GLY A 105 36.50 27.94 4.83
C GLY A 105 35.04 27.58 4.70
N PRO A 106 34.59 27.06 3.53
CA PRO A 106 33.25 26.53 3.42
C PRO A 106 33.06 25.38 4.41
N VAL A 107 31.99 25.47 5.23
CA VAL A 107 31.63 24.40 6.17
C VAL A 107 31.49 23.09 5.39
N GLU A 108 32.02 22.02 5.93
CA GLU A 108 31.92 20.70 5.31
C GLU A 108 30.45 20.22 5.28
N ARG A 109 30.08 19.54 4.20
CA ARG A 109 28.77 18.94 4.03
C ARG A 109 28.91 17.47 3.66
N GLN A 110 28.02 16.68 4.24
CA GLN A 110 27.98 15.25 3.98
C GLN A 110 26.55 14.82 3.68
N VAL A 111 26.42 13.74 2.91
CA VAL A 111 25.14 13.06 2.71
C VAL A 111 24.79 12.33 4.00
N VAL A 112 23.75 12.79 4.67
CA VAL A 112 23.28 12.18 5.92
C VAL A 112 22.20 11.13 5.66
N ARG A 113 21.45 11.25 4.56
CA ARG A 113 20.36 10.35 4.22
C ARG A 113 19.96 10.50 2.75
N ILE A 114 19.45 9.40 2.18
CA ILE A 114 18.79 9.41 0.87
C ILE A 114 17.34 9.01 1.08
N ILE A 115 16.42 9.91 0.73
CA ILE A 115 14.99 9.67 0.84
C ILE A 115 14.50 9.17 -0.52
N THR A 116 13.95 7.96 -0.54
CA THR A 116 13.35 7.35 -1.73
C THR A 116 11.93 6.91 -1.41
N PRO A 117 11.06 6.70 -2.40
CA PRO A 117 9.67 6.28 -2.15
C PRO A 117 9.56 5.06 -1.23
N GLY A 118 10.45 4.06 -1.37
CA GLY A 118 10.41 2.83 -0.57
C GLY A 118 11.15 2.91 0.77
N THR A 119 11.98 3.94 0.99
CA THR A 119 12.81 4.07 2.20
C THR A 119 12.42 5.25 3.09
N VAL A 120 11.27 5.85 2.84
CA VAL A 120 10.69 6.89 3.71
C VAL A 120 10.37 6.33 5.08
N SER A 121 10.75 7.07 6.14
CA SER A 121 10.42 6.76 7.53
C SER A 121 9.76 7.92 8.28
N ASP A 122 9.71 9.12 7.68
CA ASP A 122 9.07 10.30 8.26
C ASP A 122 7.54 10.18 8.20
N GLU A 123 6.86 10.35 9.33
CA GLU A 123 5.40 10.24 9.47
C GLU A 123 4.65 11.14 8.46
N ALA A 124 5.09 12.39 8.28
CA ALA A 124 4.47 13.35 7.37
C ALA A 124 4.52 12.93 5.87
N LEU A 125 5.37 11.96 5.51
CA LEU A 125 5.56 11.49 4.15
C LEU A 125 4.84 10.15 3.87
N LEU A 126 4.32 9.50 4.91
CA LEU A 126 3.70 8.18 4.86
C LEU A 126 2.17 8.27 4.92
N ASP A 127 1.50 7.27 4.36
CA ASP A 127 0.09 6.99 4.65
C ASP A 127 0.03 6.19 5.98
N GLU A 128 -0.75 6.66 6.94
CA GLU A 128 -0.83 6.04 8.28
C GLU A 128 -1.36 4.59 8.21
N HIS A 129 -2.33 4.34 7.33
CA HIS A 129 -3.04 3.07 7.23
C HIS A 129 -2.46 2.12 6.18
N ARG A 130 -1.28 2.43 5.59
CA ARG A 130 -0.62 1.57 4.60
C ARG A 130 0.81 1.25 4.95
N ASP A 131 1.20 0.03 4.60
CA ASP A 131 2.61 -0.36 4.58
C ASP A 131 3.35 0.41 3.48
N ASN A 132 4.61 0.74 3.71
CA ASN A 132 5.48 1.35 2.70
C ASN A 132 6.55 0.34 2.27
N LEU A 133 6.23 -0.44 1.25
CA LEU A 133 6.99 -1.61 0.89
C LEU A 133 8.11 -1.31 -0.12
N LEU A 134 9.27 -1.84 0.18
CA LEU A 134 10.41 -1.99 -0.70
C LEU A 134 10.51 -3.46 -1.10
N ALA A 135 10.59 -3.77 -2.38
CA ALA A 135 10.69 -5.14 -2.88
C ALA A 135 11.91 -5.35 -3.76
N ALA A 136 12.42 -6.58 -3.82
CA ALA A 136 13.42 -7.00 -4.78
C ALA A 136 13.05 -8.35 -5.37
N VAL A 137 13.29 -8.49 -6.67
CA VAL A 137 13.03 -9.72 -7.42
C VAL A 137 14.28 -10.11 -8.19
N VAL A 138 14.61 -11.38 -8.14
CA VAL A 138 15.64 -12.00 -8.95
C VAL A 138 15.17 -13.39 -9.41
N GLY A 139 15.59 -13.84 -10.56
CA GLY A 139 15.23 -15.17 -11.05
C GLY A 139 15.39 -15.30 -12.54
N ASP A 140 14.99 -16.47 -13.05
CA ASP A 140 14.92 -16.81 -14.44
C ASP A 140 13.45 -17.00 -14.88
N GLU A 141 13.21 -17.52 -16.07
CA GLU A 141 11.84 -17.76 -16.58
C GLU A 141 11.03 -18.81 -15.77
N LYS A 142 11.67 -19.61 -14.92
CA LYS A 142 11.07 -20.75 -14.24
C LYS A 142 10.88 -20.53 -12.73
N LEU A 143 11.85 -19.92 -12.07
CA LEU A 143 11.87 -19.74 -10.63
C LEU A 143 12.23 -18.29 -10.29
N PHE A 144 11.47 -17.70 -9.38
CA PHE A 144 11.67 -16.34 -8.91
C PHE A 144 11.82 -16.30 -7.39
N GLY A 145 12.80 -15.50 -6.93
CA GLY A 145 12.95 -15.11 -5.53
C GLY A 145 12.46 -13.69 -5.35
N LEU A 146 11.52 -13.51 -4.44
CA LEU A 146 10.97 -12.22 -4.04
C LEU A 146 11.32 -11.97 -2.57
N SER A 147 11.81 -10.79 -2.29
CA SER A 147 11.95 -10.29 -0.92
C SER A 147 11.24 -8.97 -0.77
N VAL A 148 10.66 -8.73 0.41
CA VAL A 148 9.90 -7.52 0.75
C VAL A 148 10.34 -6.99 2.10
N LEU A 149 10.65 -5.71 2.15
CA LEU A 149 11.06 -5.00 3.36
C LEU A 149 10.15 -3.79 3.58
N ASP A 150 9.56 -3.69 4.75
CA ASP A 150 8.98 -2.46 5.27
C ASP A 150 9.92 -1.86 6.32
N ILE A 151 10.63 -0.81 5.93
CA ILE A 151 11.56 -0.10 6.83
C ILE A 151 10.84 0.55 8.00
N THR A 152 9.55 0.89 7.83
CA THR A 152 8.78 1.62 8.84
C THR A 152 8.25 0.74 9.97
N SER A 153 8.23 -0.58 9.77
CA SER A 153 7.81 -1.57 10.77
C SER A 153 8.93 -2.55 11.15
N GLY A 154 9.93 -2.68 10.29
CA GLY A 154 10.99 -3.70 10.42
C GLY A 154 10.57 -5.08 9.90
N ARG A 155 9.41 -5.20 9.23
CA ARG A 155 8.95 -6.45 8.63
C ARG A 155 9.77 -6.77 7.39
N PHE A 156 10.39 -7.97 7.40
CA PHE A 156 11.24 -8.45 6.33
C PHE A 156 10.83 -9.87 5.94
N THR A 157 10.43 -10.09 4.69
CA THR A 157 9.91 -11.38 4.23
C THR A 157 10.59 -11.85 2.96
N VAL A 158 10.60 -13.17 2.75
CA VAL A 158 11.16 -13.84 1.57
C VAL A 158 10.22 -14.91 1.07
N GLN A 159 10.17 -15.08 -0.25
CA GLN A 159 9.37 -16.09 -0.95
C GLN A 159 10.13 -16.60 -2.17
N GLU A 160 9.95 -17.88 -2.53
CA GLU A 160 10.31 -18.41 -3.85
C GLU A 160 9.13 -19.13 -4.46
N PHE A 161 8.90 -18.93 -5.74
CA PHE A 161 7.80 -19.55 -6.47
C PHE A 161 8.12 -19.68 -7.96
N GLY A 162 7.50 -20.68 -8.57
CA GLY A 162 7.55 -20.91 -10.01
C GLY A 162 6.53 -20.06 -10.76
N GLY A 163 6.88 -19.70 -11.98
CA GLY A 163 5.98 -19.06 -12.93
C GLY A 163 5.86 -17.56 -12.80
N TRP A 164 5.82 -16.97 -13.96
CA TRP A 164 5.75 -15.53 -14.15
C TRP A 164 4.43 -14.91 -13.63
N GLU A 165 3.32 -15.61 -13.82
CA GLU A 165 1.98 -15.14 -13.42
C GLU A 165 1.85 -15.02 -11.91
N THR A 166 2.43 -15.95 -11.16
CA THR A 166 2.47 -15.90 -9.70
C THR A 166 3.28 -14.71 -9.20
N LEU A 167 4.43 -14.44 -9.83
CA LEU A 167 5.23 -13.26 -9.50
C LEU A 167 4.45 -11.97 -9.73
N LEU A 168 3.78 -11.84 -10.88
CA LEU A 168 2.97 -10.65 -11.15
C LEU A 168 1.86 -10.45 -10.13
N ALA A 169 1.11 -11.52 -9.81
CA ALA A 169 0.06 -11.47 -8.82
C ALA A 169 0.57 -11.01 -7.45
N GLU A 170 1.75 -11.51 -7.03
CA GLU A 170 2.36 -11.12 -5.77
C GLU A 170 2.87 -9.66 -5.78
N VAL A 171 3.50 -9.21 -6.87
CA VAL A 171 3.95 -7.82 -7.01
C VAL A 171 2.75 -6.85 -7.08
N GLU A 172 1.65 -7.23 -7.72
CA GLU A 172 0.41 -6.45 -7.72
C GLU A 172 -0.21 -6.39 -6.34
N ARG A 173 -0.27 -7.52 -5.61
CA ARG A 173 -0.75 -7.58 -4.23
C ARG A 173 0.02 -6.66 -3.31
N LEU A 174 1.32 -6.73 -3.36
CA LEU A 174 2.22 -5.96 -2.50
C LEU A 174 2.25 -4.48 -2.88
N ASN A 175 2.05 -4.18 -4.15
CA ASN A 175 2.14 -2.84 -4.72
C ASN A 175 3.29 -2.01 -4.14
N PRO A 176 4.56 -2.52 -4.19
CA PRO A 176 5.68 -1.86 -3.53
C PRO A 176 5.93 -0.46 -4.10
N ALA A 177 6.33 0.47 -3.23
CA ALA A 177 6.69 1.82 -3.60
C ALA A 177 7.96 1.85 -4.48
N GLU A 178 8.88 0.91 -4.25
CA GLU A 178 10.05 0.65 -5.10
C GLU A 178 10.27 -0.85 -5.28
N LEU A 179 10.68 -1.23 -6.49
CA LEU A 179 10.98 -2.60 -6.87
C LEU A 179 12.39 -2.68 -7.46
N MET A 180 13.29 -3.41 -6.80
CA MET A 180 14.65 -3.67 -7.27
C MET A 180 14.67 -4.87 -8.21
N ILE A 181 15.30 -4.72 -9.37
CA ILE A 181 15.55 -5.80 -10.34
C ILE A 181 17.01 -5.75 -10.78
N PRO A 182 17.63 -6.86 -11.17
CA PRO A 182 18.97 -6.86 -11.74
C PRO A 182 19.07 -6.06 -13.05
N ASP A 183 20.25 -5.53 -13.36
CA ASP A 183 20.48 -4.82 -14.64
C ASP A 183 20.32 -5.72 -15.87
N ASP A 184 20.63 -7.01 -15.71
CA ASP A 184 20.49 -8.06 -16.72
C ASP A 184 19.09 -8.73 -16.74
N TRP A 185 18.09 -8.10 -16.10
CA TRP A 185 16.71 -8.57 -16.13
C TRP A 185 16.22 -8.78 -17.56
N PRO A 186 15.58 -9.94 -17.88
CA PRO A 186 15.16 -10.25 -19.23
C PRO A 186 14.29 -9.17 -19.85
N ALA A 187 14.67 -8.72 -21.06
CA ALA A 187 13.96 -7.66 -21.76
C ALA A 187 12.54 -8.09 -22.18
N GLY A 188 11.59 -7.19 -22.04
CA GLY A 188 10.20 -7.41 -22.46
C GLY A 188 9.28 -7.96 -21.38
N LEU A 189 9.77 -8.27 -20.18
CA LEU A 189 8.92 -8.67 -19.07
C LEU A 189 8.13 -7.46 -18.49
N PRO A 190 6.85 -7.62 -18.13
CA PRO A 190 5.96 -6.51 -17.76
C PRO A 190 6.43 -5.65 -16.58
N LEU A 191 7.22 -6.20 -15.63
CA LEU A 191 7.72 -5.48 -14.47
C LEU A 191 8.63 -4.30 -14.82
N GLU A 192 9.34 -4.36 -15.94
CA GLU A 192 10.30 -3.33 -16.36
C GLU A 192 9.66 -1.94 -16.55
N LYS A 193 8.41 -1.91 -17.00
CA LYS A 193 7.66 -0.67 -17.24
C LYS A 193 6.92 -0.14 -16.02
N ARG A 194 6.94 -0.87 -14.91
CA ARG A 194 6.25 -0.46 -13.69
C ARG A 194 6.90 0.79 -13.09
N ARG A 195 6.08 1.73 -12.61
CA ARG A 195 6.58 2.88 -11.85
C ARG A 195 7.27 2.41 -10.58
N GLY A 196 8.39 3.04 -10.23
CA GLY A 196 9.16 2.72 -9.02
C GLY A 196 10.17 1.58 -9.21
N VAL A 197 10.34 1.04 -10.42
CA VAL A 197 11.41 0.06 -10.69
C VAL A 197 12.77 0.73 -10.65
N ARG A 198 13.71 0.06 -9.96
CA ARG A 198 15.12 0.44 -9.85
C ARG A 198 15.99 -0.73 -10.29
N ARG A 199 16.91 -0.46 -11.20
CA ARG A 199 17.90 -1.44 -11.62
C ARG A 199 19.08 -1.44 -10.65
N ARG A 200 19.56 -2.64 -10.33
CA ARG A 200 20.73 -2.84 -9.47
C ARG A 200 21.70 -3.80 -10.15
N ALA A 201 22.96 -3.67 -9.84
CA ALA A 201 23.98 -4.54 -10.39
C ALA A 201 23.72 -6.01 -10.00
N PRO A 202 23.97 -7.00 -10.90
CA PRO A 202 23.70 -8.42 -10.61
C PRO A 202 24.39 -8.95 -9.36
N TRP A 203 25.58 -8.43 -9.01
CA TRP A 203 26.30 -8.82 -7.79
C TRP A 203 25.61 -8.38 -6.48
N ASP A 204 24.68 -7.41 -6.53
CA ASP A 204 23.88 -7.03 -5.36
C ASP A 204 22.91 -8.16 -4.96
N PHE A 205 22.63 -9.09 -5.87
CA PHE A 205 21.80 -10.27 -5.66
C PHE A 205 22.62 -11.54 -5.42
N ASP A 206 23.95 -11.43 -5.24
CA ASP A 206 24.80 -12.59 -4.96
C ASP A 206 24.41 -13.27 -3.65
N ARG A 207 24.08 -14.56 -3.74
CA ARG A 207 23.56 -15.36 -2.62
C ARG A 207 24.53 -15.42 -1.44
N ASP A 208 25.83 -15.60 -1.69
CA ASP A 208 26.79 -15.82 -0.62
C ASP A 208 27.11 -14.52 0.14
N SER A 209 27.19 -13.41 -0.56
CA SER A 209 27.30 -12.07 0.01
C SER A 209 26.04 -11.69 0.79
N ALA A 210 24.86 -11.97 0.24
CA ALA A 210 23.57 -11.77 0.89
C ALA A 210 23.45 -12.58 2.18
N PHE A 211 23.79 -13.87 2.13
CA PHE A 211 23.75 -14.76 3.30
C PHE A 211 24.63 -14.23 4.44
N LYS A 212 25.89 -13.85 4.15
CA LYS A 212 26.79 -13.25 5.14
C LYS A 212 26.24 -11.95 5.71
N GLY A 213 25.72 -11.06 4.85
CA GLY A 213 25.16 -9.79 5.27
C GLY A 213 23.93 -9.93 6.16
N LEU A 214 23.05 -10.89 5.85
CA LEU A 214 21.86 -11.20 6.66
C LEU A 214 22.23 -11.84 8.00
N CYS A 215 23.18 -12.81 8.02
CA CYS A 215 23.68 -13.40 9.27
C CYS A 215 24.31 -12.34 10.18
N GLN A 216 25.09 -11.43 9.62
CA GLN A 216 25.65 -10.31 10.37
C GLN A 216 24.55 -9.37 10.90
N GLN A 217 23.54 -9.05 10.10
CA GLN A 217 22.43 -8.19 10.51
C GLN A 217 21.63 -8.75 11.67
N PHE A 218 21.35 -10.05 11.65
CA PHE A 218 20.56 -10.73 12.67
C PHE A 218 21.39 -11.33 13.80
N ALA A 219 22.70 -11.15 13.79
CA ALA A 219 23.65 -11.71 14.77
C ALA A 219 23.50 -13.25 14.90
N THR A 220 23.37 -13.96 13.77
CA THR A 220 23.20 -15.42 13.70
C THR A 220 24.31 -16.06 12.89
N GLN A 221 24.51 -17.37 13.09
CA GLN A 221 25.50 -18.14 12.32
C GLN A 221 24.95 -18.66 11.00
N ASP A 222 23.61 -18.91 10.96
CA ASP A 222 22.91 -19.39 9.78
C ASP A 222 21.46 -18.85 9.73
N LEU A 223 20.74 -19.15 8.65
CA LEU A 223 19.36 -18.73 8.45
C LEU A 223 18.34 -19.87 8.67
N LYS A 224 18.76 -21.00 9.28
CA LYS A 224 17.88 -22.16 9.54
C LYS A 224 16.72 -21.81 10.46
N GLY A 225 16.99 -21.02 11.50
CA GLY A 225 15.97 -20.55 12.45
C GLY A 225 14.86 -19.73 11.82
N PHE A 226 15.11 -19.12 10.66
CA PHE A 226 14.13 -18.36 9.89
C PHE A 226 13.39 -19.21 8.82
N GLY A 227 13.77 -20.49 8.64
CA GLY A 227 13.16 -21.39 7.68
C GLY A 227 13.43 -21.07 6.20
N CYS A 228 14.40 -20.21 5.90
CA CYS A 228 14.65 -19.71 4.54
C CYS A 228 16.02 -20.12 3.95
N GLU A 229 16.85 -20.90 4.65
CA GLU A 229 18.22 -21.25 4.23
C GLU A 229 18.31 -21.84 2.81
N LYS A 230 17.27 -22.55 2.37
CA LYS A 230 17.19 -23.21 1.07
C LYS A 230 16.73 -22.29 -0.06
N LEU A 231 16.25 -21.10 0.25
CA LEU A 231 15.68 -20.14 -0.72
C LEU A 231 16.79 -19.30 -1.33
N THR A 232 17.49 -19.86 -2.33
CA THR A 232 18.72 -19.28 -2.88
C THR A 232 18.51 -17.93 -3.55
N LEU A 233 17.45 -17.80 -4.35
CA LEU A 233 17.10 -16.56 -5.07
C LEU A 233 16.53 -15.52 -4.10
N ALA A 234 15.62 -15.94 -3.23
CA ALA A 234 15.01 -15.01 -2.28
C ALA A 234 16.01 -14.45 -1.26
N ILE A 235 17.02 -15.22 -0.86
CA ILE A 235 18.14 -14.73 -0.04
C ILE A 235 18.93 -13.66 -0.80
N GLY A 236 19.23 -13.86 -2.09
CA GLY A 236 19.87 -12.85 -2.94
C GLY A 236 19.06 -11.57 -3.01
N ALA A 237 17.76 -11.67 -3.23
CA ALA A 237 16.84 -10.52 -3.22
C ALA A 237 16.84 -9.81 -1.85
N ALA A 238 16.84 -10.56 -0.73
CA ALA A 238 16.90 -9.99 0.62
C ALA A 238 18.22 -9.25 0.88
N GLY A 239 19.35 -9.79 0.40
CA GLY A 239 20.64 -9.13 0.46
C GLY A 239 20.68 -7.80 -0.27
N CYS A 240 20.08 -7.75 -1.47
CA CYS A 240 19.94 -6.52 -2.24
C CYS A 240 19.15 -5.46 -1.45
N LEU A 241 18.00 -5.82 -0.86
CA LEU A 241 17.19 -4.90 -0.05
C LEU A 241 17.93 -4.40 1.19
N LEU A 242 18.62 -5.29 1.90
CA LEU A 242 19.39 -4.92 3.10
C LEU A 242 20.50 -3.94 2.74
N THR A 243 21.23 -4.19 1.66
CA THR A 243 22.30 -3.30 1.18
C THR A 243 21.73 -1.94 0.78
N TYR A 244 20.65 -1.92 -0.01
CA TYR A 244 20.00 -0.68 -0.42
C TYR A 244 19.45 0.13 0.76
N ALA A 245 18.85 -0.53 1.74
CA ALA A 245 18.36 0.11 2.95
C ALA A 245 19.51 0.73 3.78
N LYS A 246 20.64 0.05 3.90
CA LYS A 246 21.85 0.58 4.58
C LYS A 246 22.47 1.77 3.81
N GLU A 247 22.54 1.69 2.50
CA GLU A 247 23.02 2.79 1.64
C GLU A 247 22.17 4.04 1.76
N THR A 248 20.84 3.88 1.80
CA THR A 248 19.89 5.02 1.81
C THR A 248 19.72 5.63 3.20
N GLN A 249 19.64 4.81 4.25
CA GLN A 249 19.46 5.29 5.62
C GLN A 249 20.77 5.75 6.28
N ARG A 250 21.94 5.29 5.79
CA ARG A 250 23.26 5.64 6.33
C ARG A 250 23.40 5.33 7.84
N THR A 251 22.63 4.38 8.35
CA THR A 251 22.63 3.98 9.76
C THR A 251 22.50 2.45 9.88
N ALA A 252 22.84 1.91 11.05
CA ALA A 252 22.53 0.53 11.38
C ALA A 252 21.00 0.38 11.50
N LEU A 253 20.48 -0.69 10.93
CA LEU A 253 19.03 -0.96 10.90
C LEU A 253 18.64 -1.84 12.10
N HIS A 254 18.80 -1.31 13.34
CA HIS A 254 18.64 -2.07 14.59
C HIS A 254 17.26 -2.70 14.77
N HIS A 255 16.25 -2.12 14.14
CA HIS A 255 14.86 -2.60 14.17
C HIS A 255 14.59 -3.78 13.23
N LEU A 256 15.52 -4.10 12.30
CA LEU A 256 15.44 -5.29 11.45
C LEU A 256 16.06 -6.49 12.18
N ARG A 257 15.20 -7.34 12.76
CA ARG A 257 15.61 -8.42 13.68
C ARG A 257 15.40 -9.83 13.15
N SER A 258 14.57 -9.99 12.15
CA SER A 258 14.16 -11.29 11.63
C SER A 258 13.86 -11.25 10.16
N LEU A 259 13.93 -12.43 9.53
CA LEU A 259 13.51 -12.68 8.17
C LEU A 259 12.45 -13.79 8.20
N ARG A 260 11.28 -13.53 7.65
CA ARG A 260 10.18 -14.48 7.64
C ARG A 260 10.02 -15.11 6.26
N HIS A 261 10.04 -16.42 6.20
CA HIS A 261 9.65 -17.16 5.01
C HIS A 261 8.11 -17.17 4.93
N GLU A 262 7.55 -16.56 3.89
CA GLU A 262 6.12 -16.61 3.58
C GLU A 262 5.88 -17.66 2.48
N ARG A 263 5.06 -18.67 2.77
CA ARG A 263 4.71 -19.72 1.82
C ARG A 263 3.36 -19.41 1.18
N LEU A 264 3.24 -19.64 -0.12
CA LEU A 264 1.96 -19.45 -0.81
C LEU A 264 0.88 -20.40 -0.28
N ASP A 265 1.27 -21.62 0.12
CA ASP A 265 0.35 -22.65 0.61
C ASP A 265 -0.28 -22.32 1.96
N ASP A 266 0.27 -21.37 2.73
CA ASP A 266 -0.25 -20.97 4.04
C ASP A 266 -1.46 -20.03 3.91
N SER A 267 -1.75 -19.52 2.72
CA SER A 267 -2.79 -18.53 2.47
C SER A 267 -3.63 -18.84 1.24
N VAL A 268 -4.81 -18.23 1.20
CA VAL A 268 -5.67 -18.23 0.00
C VAL A 268 -5.04 -17.36 -1.06
N VAL A 269 -4.87 -17.91 -2.25
CA VAL A 269 -4.34 -17.16 -3.39
C VAL A 269 -5.45 -16.32 -4.02
N LEU A 270 -5.23 -15.03 -4.11
CA LEU A 270 -6.09 -14.07 -4.80
C LEU A 270 -5.26 -13.42 -5.92
N ASP A 271 -5.68 -13.51 -7.16
CA ASP A 271 -5.04 -12.80 -8.25
C ASP A 271 -5.44 -11.30 -8.28
N GLY A 272 -4.75 -10.51 -9.11
CA GLY A 272 -5.00 -9.07 -9.20
C GLY A 272 -6.41 -8.73 -9.70
N ALA A 273 -6.98 -9.54 -10.60
CA ALA A 273 -8.34 -9.38 -11.09
C ALA A 273 -9.35 -9.63 -9.96
N THR A 274 -9.17 -10.68 -9.18
CA THR A 274 -10.03 -11.02 -8.05
C THR A 274 -10.04 -9.92 -6.98
N ARG A 275 -8.88 -9.38 -6.61
CA ARG A 275 -8.82 -8.27 -5.64
C ARG A 275 -9.56 -7.03 -6.11
N ARG A 276 -9.40 -6.66 -7.38
CA ARG A 276 -10.12 -5.52 -7.99
C ARG A 276 -11.61 -5.79 -8.05
N ASN A 277 -12.02 -6.97 -8.51
CA ASN A 277 -13.43 -7.33 -8.66
C ASN A 277 -14.16 -7.43 -7.33
N LEU A 278 -13.49 -7.81 -6.24
CA LEU A 278 -14.03 -7.87 -4.89
C LEU A 278 -13.93 -6.54 -4.14
N GLU A 279 -13.26 -5.54 -4.71
CA GLU A 279 -13.07 -4.21 -4.12
C GLU A 279 -12.60 -4.27 -2.66
N LEU A 280 -11.50 -5.00 -2.40
CA LEU A 280 -11.04 -5.28 -1.04
C LEU A 280 -10.58 -4.01 -0.33
N ASP A 281 -9.67 -3.25 -0.94
CA ASP A 281 -9.05 -2.03 -0.39
C ASP A 281 -9.09 -0.83 -1.35
N ILE A 282 -9.38 -1.06 -2.62
CA ILE A 282 -9.56 -0.06 -3.67
C ILE A 282 -10.80 -0.42 -4.47
N ASN A 283 -11.70 0.54 -4.67
CA ASN A 283 -12.90 0.36 -5.49
C ASN A 283 -12.55 0.47 -7.00
N LEU A 284 -13.50 0.07 -7.87
CA LEU A 284 -13.33 0.13 -9.33
C LEU A 284 -13.06 1.54 -9.86
N GLY A 285 -13.45 2.58 -9.12
CA GLY A 285 -13.16 3.99 -9.45
C GLY A 285 -11.78 4.46 -8.99
N GLY A 286 -10.96 3.59 -8.34
CA GLY A 286 -9.64 3.92 -7.80
C GLY A 286 -9.67 4.61 -6.43
N GLY A 287 -10.85 4.80 -5.82
CA GLY A 287 -11.04 5.33 -4.46
C GLY A 287 -10.99 4.23 -3.40
N ARG A 288 -11.11 4.64 -2.13
CA ARG A 288 -11.15 3.72 -0.98
C ARG A 288 -12.54 3.59 -0.35
N ASP A 289 -13.45 4.47 -0.71
CA ASP A 289 -14.82 4.44 -0.20
C ASP A 289 -15.56 3.23 -0.75
N ASN A 290 -16.47 2.69 0.04
CA ASN A 290 -17.28 1.53 -0.31
C ASN A 290 -16.47 0.27 -0.69
N THR A 291 -15.31 0.08 -0.04
CA THR A 291 -14.51 -1.14 -0.13
C THR A 291 -14.77 -2.03 1.09
N LEU A 292 -14.39 -3.32 1.02
CA LEU A 292 -14.49 -4.20 2.18
C LEU A 292 -13.72 -3.62 3.37
N GLN A 293 -12.48 -3.18 3.15
CA GLN A 293 -11.66 -2.58 4.19
C GLN A 293 -12.34 -1.37 4.82
N SER A 294 -12.95 -0.47 4.04
CA SER A 294 -13.62 0.73 4.57
C SER A 294 -14.80 0.43 5.50
N VAL A 295 -15.43 -0.74 5.34
CA VAL A 295 -16.54 -1.20 6.18
C VAL A 295 -16.02 -1.88 7.46
N VAL A 296 -14.99 -2.72 7.35
CA VAL A 296 -14.54 -3.56 8.48
C VAL A 296 -13.43 -2.90 9.31
N ASP A 297 -12.76 -1.85 8.82
CA ASP A 297 -11.68 -1.18 9.55
C ASP A 297 -12.21 -0.05 10.43
N ARG A 298 -12.17 -0.27 11.73
CA ARG A 298 -12.40 0.69 12.80
C ARG A 298 -11.35 0.51 13.90
N CYS A 299 -10.17 0.02 13.53
CA CYS A 299 -9.04 -0.13 14.42
C CYS A 299 -8.72 1.21 15.10
N GLN A 300 -8.30 1.14 16.36
CA GLN A 300 -7.96 2.33 17.14
C GLN A 300 -6.55 2.83 16.86
N THR A 301 -5.69 1.97 16.32
CA THR A 301 -4.30 2.28 15.97
C THR A 301 -4.04 2.11 14.49
N ALA A 302 -3.15 2.93 13.94
CA ALA A 302 -2.72 2.80 12.55
C ALA A 302 -2.00 1.45 12.28
N MET A 303 -1.27 0.90 13.27
CA MET A 303 -0.63 -0.41 13.16
C MET A 303 -1.66 -1.55 13.09
N GLY A 304 -2.79 -1.45 13.80
CA GLY A 304 -3.92 -2.38 13.69
C GLY A 304 -4.57 -2.33 12.30
N SER A 305 -4.85 -1.13 11.77
CA SER A 305 -5.38 -0.96 10.42
C SER A 305 -4.48 -1.58 9.35
N ARG A 306 -3.15 -1.37 9.44
CA ARG A 306 -2.19 -2.01 8.53
C ARG A 306 -2.21 -3.54 8.65
N LEU A 307 -2.30 -4.07 9.87
CA LEU A 307 -2.39 -5.51 10.09
C LEU A 307 -3.69 -6.10 9.53
N LEU A 308 -4.82 -5.44 9.73
CA LEU A 308 -6.11 -5.85 9.15
C LEU A 308 -6.07 -5.85 7.61
N SER A 309 -5.48 -4.82 7.02
CA SER A 309 -5.27 -4.77 5.56
C SER A 309 -4.42 -5.96 5.07
N ARG A 310 -3.37 -6.32 5.80
CA ARG A 310 -2.56 -7.51 5.52
C ARG A 310 -3.38 -8.80 5.61
N TRP A 311 -4.26 -8.94 6.61
CA TRP A 311 -5.11 -10.11 6.75
C TRP A 311 -6.13 -10.22 5.61
N LEU A 312 -6.79 -9.13 5.22
CA LEU A 312 -7.73 -9.09 4.10
C LEU A 312 -7.06 -9.48 2.77
N ASN A 313 -5.82 -9.03 2.56
CA ASN A 313 -5.06 -9.31 1.34
C ASN A 313 -4.36 -10.67 1.34
N ARG A 314 -4.34 -11.37 2.49
CA ARG A 314 -3.73 -12.68 2.65
C ARG A 314 -4.51 -13.55 3.65
N PRO A 315 -5.73 -13.98 3.29
CA PRO A 315 -6.52 -14.88 4.14
C PRO A 315 -5.78 -16.21 4.36
N LEU A 316 -5.96 -16.81 5.53
CA LEU A 316 -5.20 -17.98 5.94
C LEU A 316 -5.91 -19.29 5.59
N ARG A 317 -5.11 -20.38 5.54
CA ARG A 317 -5.58 -21.76 5.39
C ARG A 317 -5.32 -22.61 6.63
N ASP A 318 -4.81 -22.01 7.70
CA ASP A 318 -4.59 -22.70 8.98
C ASP A 318 -5.83 -22.58 9.85
N ARG A 319 -6.56 -23.68 9.95
CA ARG A 319 -7.80 -23.80 10.73
C ARG A 319 -7.60 -23.44 12.20
N GLN A 320 -6.48 -23.86 12.81
CA GLN A 320 -6.23 -23.63 14.23
C GLN A 320 -6.08 -22.13 14.52
N VAL A 321 -5.36 -21.42 13.65
CA VAL A 321 -5.19 -19.96 13.76
C VAL A 321 -6.53 -19.25 13.58
N LEU A 322 -7.34 -19.68 12.58
CA LEU A 322 -8.65 -19.07 12.31
C LEU A 322 -9.61 -19.27 13.48
N GLU A 323 -9.72 -20.48 14.02
CA GLU A 323 -10.55 -20.78 15.19
C GLU A 323 -10.09 -20.04 16.44
N ALA A 324 -8.77 -19.92 16.68
CA ALA A 324 -8.21 -19.14 17.77
C ALA A 324 -8.58 -17.65 17.70
N ARG A 325 -8.60 -17.06 16.49
CA ARG A 325 -9.10 -15.69 16.27
C ARG A 325 -10.59 -15.57 16.56
N GLN A 326 -11.41 -16.52 16.09
CA GLN A 326 -12.85 -16.56 16.36
C GLN A 326 -13.16 -16.72 17.85
N ASP A 327 -12.41 -17.57 18.55
CA ASP A 327 -12.54 -17.72 20.02
C ASP A 327 -12.19 -16.40 20.72
N SER A 328 -11.19 -15.69 20.25
CA SER A 328 -10.80 -14.38 20.75
C SER A 328 -11.91 -13.34 20.53
N ILE A 329 -12.51 -13.30 19.34
CA ILE A 329 -13.65 -12.43 19.03
C ILE A 329 -14.84 -12.76 19.94
N THR A 330 -15.17 -14.03 20.12
CA THR A 330 -16.24 -14.48 21.02
C THR A 330 -15.99 -13.99 22.44
N CYS A 331 -14.78 -14.19 22.97
CA CYS A 331 -14.39 -13.74 24.31
C CYS A 331 -14.49 -12.21 24.47
N LEU A 332 -14.12 -11.44 23.46
CA LEU A 332 -14.18 -9.99 23.47
C LEU A 332 -15.62 -9.46 23.37
N LEU A 333 -16.53 -10.18 22.72
CA LEU A 333 -17.96 -9.86 22.66
C LEU A 333 -18.65 -10.08 24.01
N GLU A 334 -18.22 -11.07 24.79
CA GLU A 334 -18.77 -11.33 26.12
C GLU A 334 -18.59 -10.11 27.00
N HIS A 335 -19.70 -9.62 27.58
CA HIS A 335 -19.73 -8.42 28.42
C HIS A 335 -19.15 -7.16 27.77
N TYR A 336 -19.10 -7.10 26.43
CA TYR A 336 -18.57 -5.97 25.64
C TYR A 336 -17.14 -5.59 26.03
N ARG A 337 -16.28 -6.57 26.32
CA ARG A 337 -14.90 -6.34 26.78
C ARG A 337 -14.07 -5.49 25.85
N PHE A 338 -14.34 -5.52 24.54
CA PHE A 338 -13.69 -4.66 23.57
C PHE A 338 -13.87 -3.17 23.86
N GLU A 339 -15.01 -2.74 24.46
CA GLU A 339 -15.25 -1.34 24.83
C GLU A 339 -14.30 -0.84 25.93
N GLN A 340 -13.78 -1.74 26.76
CA GLN A 340 -12.80 -1.41 27.79
C GLN A 340 -11.37 -1.33 27.22
N ILE A 341 -11.08 -2.11 26.18
CA ILE A 341 -9.76 -2.22 25.56
C ILE A 341 -9.52 -1.10 24.54
N GLN A 342 -10.49 -0.78 23.71
CA GLN A 342 -10.35 0.18 22.61
C GLN A 342 -9.87 1.59 23.03
N PRO A 343 -10.37 2.21 24.12
CA PRO A 343 -9.86 3.51 24.56
C PRO A 343 -8.37 3.49 24.92
N GLN A 344 -7.89 2.40 25.53
CA GLN A 344 -6.49 2.23 25.90
C GLN A 344 -5.60 2.08 24.65
N LEU A 345 -6.06 1.31 23.66
CA LEU A 345 -5.36 1.17 22.38
C LEU A 345 -5.23 2.51 21.65
N LYS A 346 -6.26 3.35 21.70
CA LYS A 346 -6.24 4.69 21.11
C LYS A 346 -5.17 5.59 21.72
N GLU A 347 -4.95 5.49 23.04
CA GLU A 347 -3.90 6.26 23.76
C GLU A 347 -2.50 5.77 23.38
N ILE A 348 -2.34 4.46 23.09
CA ILE A 348 -1.05 3.86 22.73
C ILE A 348 -0.56 4.35 21.37
N GLY A 349 -1.44 4.47 20.37
CA GLY A 349 -1.09 4.95 19.04
C GLY A 349 -0.21 4.01 18.22
N ASP A 350 0.66 4.57 17.34
CA ASP A 350 1.49 3.82 16.39
C ASP A 350 2.89 3.54 16.92
N LEU A 351 3.00 2.58 17.84
CA LEU A 351 4.29 2.16 18.40
C LEU A 351 5.20 1.53 17.33
N GLU A 352 4.66 0.78 16.39
CA GLU A 352 5.45 0.10 15.35
C GLU A 352 6.38 1.08 14.62
N ARG A 353 5.83 2.20 14.15
CA ARG A 353 6.60 3.23 13.42
C ARG A 353 7.50 4.06 14.35
N ILE A 354 7.09 4.31 15.57
CA ILE A 354 7.95 5.01 16.55
C ILE A 354 9.21 4.18 16.83
N LEU A 355 9.06 2.88 17.08
CA LEU A 355 10.18 1.98 17.35
C LEU A 355 11.13 1.84 16.16
N ALA A 356 10.59 1.82 14.94
CA ALA A 356 11.43 1.83 13.74
C ALA A 356 12.26 3.12 13.63
N ARG A 357 11.66 4.30 13.91
CA ARG A 357 12.39 5.57 13.91
C ARG A 357 13.47 5.63 15.00
N ILE A 358 13.22 5.03 16.17
CA ILE A 358 14.24 4.88 17.22
C ILE A 358 15.38 4.01 16.71
N GLY A 359 15.09 2.84 16.11
CA GLY A 359 16.09 1.94 15.52
C GLY A 359 16.90 2.54 14.37
N LEU A 360 16.31 3.51 13.64
CA LEU A 360 16.95 4.31 12.61
C LEU A 360 17.69 5.55 13.15
N ARG A 361 17.62 5.83 14.44
CA ARG A 361 18.17 7.04 15.11
C ARG A 361 17.65 8.35 14.54
N ASN A 362 16.43 8.35 13.99
CA ASN A 362 15.78 9.53 13.43
C ASN A 362 14.46 9.89 14.15
N ALA A 363 14.18 9.25 15.29
CA ALA A 363 13.05 9.58 16.14
C ALA A 363 13.13 11.05 16.58
N ARG A 364 11.96 11.69 16.59
CA ARG A 364 11.79 13.10 16.98
C ARG A 364 11.39 13.20 18.46
N PRO A 365 11.56 14.34 19.11
CA PRO A 365 11.15 14.54 20.49
C PRO A 365 9.68 14.13 20.75
N ARG A 366 8.78 14.42 19.81
CA ARG A 366 7.36 14.03 19.90
C ARG A 366 7.15 12.52 19.84
N ASP A 367 8.02 11.77 19.14
CA ASP A 367 7.96 10.30 19.12
C ASP A 367 8.25 9.73 20.51
N LEU A 368 9.24 10.31 21.22
CA LEU A 368 9.56 9.87 22.57
C LEU A 368 8.49 10.26 23.59
N ALA A 369 7.82 11.42 23.41
CA ALA A 369 6.68 11.79 24.24
C ALA A 369 5.50 10.81 24.01
N ARG A 370 5.19 10.48 22.77
CA ARG A 370 4.16 9.46 22.44
C ARG A 370 4.53 8.07 22.98
N LEU A 371 5.80 7.67 22.88
CA LEU A 371 6.26 6.43 23.48
C LEU A 371 6.08 6.43 25.01
N ARG A 372 6.45 7.52 25.69
CA ARG A 372 6.21 7.72 27.13
C ARG A 372 4.74 7.48 27.49
N ASP A 373 3.83 8.16 26.77
CA ASP A 373 2.39 8.11 27.03
C ASP A 373 1.83 6.70 26.75
N ALA A 374 2.29 6.06 25.67
CA ALA A 374 1.96 4.68 25.34
C ALA A 374 2.41 3.70 26.43
N LEU A 375 3.67 3.80 26.90
CA LEU A 375 4.17 2.93 27.97
C LEU A 375 3.43 3.14 29.30
N ALA A 376 2.98 4.35 29.56
CA ALA A 376 2.18 4.67 30.76
C ALA A 376 0.76 4.05 30.70
N ALA A 377 0.19 3.84 29.50
CA ALA A 377 -1.13 3.23 29.31
C ALA A 377 -1.11 1.69 29.43
N LEU A 378 0.04 1.03 29.17
CA LEU A 378 0.14 -0.43 29.17
C LEU A 378 -0.32 -1.13 30.46
N PRO A 379 -0.03 -0.65 31.66
CA PRO A 379 -0.50 -1.30 32.89
C PRO A 379 -2.03 -1.35 32.99
N GLN A 380 -2.74 -0.30 32.58
CA GLN A 380 -4.19 -0.26 32.55
C GLN A 380 -4.77 -1.21 31.52
N LEU A 381 -4.18 -1.27 30.32
CA LEU A 381 -4.56 -2.23 29.31
C LEU A 381 -4.38 -3.67 29.81
N GLN A 382 -3.24 -3.99 30.43
CA GLN A 382 -2.98 -5.31 31.00
C GLN A 382 -3.99 -5.69 32.09
N ALA A 383 -4.38 -4.75 32.95
CA ALA A 383 -5.41 -4.97 33.97
C ALA A 383 -6.77 -5.33 33.28
N GLY A 384 -7.15 -4.64 32.21
CA GLY A 384 -8.36 -4.94 31.42
C GLY A 384 -8.33 -6.31 30.72
N MET A 385 -7.14 -6.86 30.50
CA MET A 385 -6.97 -8.17 29.88
C MET A 385 -6.96 -9.36 30.86
N GLN A 386 -6.90 -9.15 32.15
CA GLN A 386 -6.76 -10.22 33.17
C GLN A 386 -7.95 -11.20 33.19
N GLU A 387 -9.14 -10.75 32.79
CA GLU A 387 -10.34 -11.56 32.76
C GLU A 387 -10.57 -12.33 31.46
N LEU A 388 -9.66 -12.15 30.47
CA LEU A 388 -9.77 -12.82 29.19
C LEU A 388 -9.37 -14.29 29.33
N VAL A 389 -10.22 -15.18 28.81
CA VAL A 389 -10.06 -16.64 28.97
C VAL A 389 -9.61 -17.35 27.69
N ALA A 390 -9.73 -16.71 26.53
CA ALA A 390 -9.30 -17.29 25.26
C ALA A 390 -7.78 -17.48 25.24
N PRO A 391 -7.24 -18.69 24.95
CA PRO A 391 -5.81 -18.96 25.00
C PRO A 391 -4.95 -18.01 24.17
N HIS A 392 -5.45 -17.61 23.00
CA HIS A 392 -4.76 -16.68 22.13
C HIS A 392 -4.65 -15.27 22.73
N LEU A 393 -5.73 -14.76 23.36
CA LEU A 393 -5.71 -13.48 24.06
C LEU A 393 -4.79 -13.50 25.29
N ILE A 394 -4.72 -14.63 26.00
CA ILE A 394 -3.77 -14.82 27.11
C ILE A 394 -2.32 -14.75 26.61
N ALA A 395 -2.03 -15.38 25.47
CA ALA A 395 -0.70 -15.32 24.85
C ALA A 395 -0.34 -13.90 24.40
N LEU A 396 -1.29 -13.14 23.83
CA LEU A 396 -1.10 -11.73 23.49
C LEU A 396 -0.85 -10.89 24.74
N ALA A 397 -1.63 -11.07 25.83
CA ALA A 397 -1.44 -10.37 27.09
C ALA A 397 -0.06 -10.64 27.70
N ALA A 398 0.46 -11.87 27.58
CA ALA A 398 1.81 -12.22 28.03
C ALA A 398 2.92 -11.56 27.18
N SER A 399 2.65 -11.30 25.89
CA SER A 399 3.56 -10.62 24.99
C SER A 399 3.54 -9.10 25.15
N ILE A 400 2.41 -8.53 25.58
CA ILE A 400 2.26 -7.11 25.93
C ILE A 400 2.83 -6.89 27.32
N ARG A 401 4.11 -6.53 27.39
CA ARG A 401 4.80 -6.29 28.66
C ARG A 401 4.60 -4.85 29.12
N THR A 402 4.70 -4.62 30.42
CA THR A 402 4.83 -3.28 31.00
C THR A 402 6.31 -2.91 31.11
N TYR A 403 6.61 -1.63 30.99
CA TYR A 403 7.99 -1.11 31.01
C TYR A 403 8.09 0.07 31.97
N PRO A 404 7.86 -0.14 33.29
CA PRO A 404 7.76 0.97 34.25
C PRO A 404 9.05 1.80 34.34
N GLU A 405 10.22 1.15 34.25
CA GLU A 405 11.50 1.83 34.30
C GLU A 405 11.69 2.77 33.07
N LEU A 406 11.31 2.32 31.87
CA LEU A 406 11.39 3.15 30.66
C LEU A 406 10.35 4.27 30.66
N ALA A 407 9.12 3.99 31.16
CA ALA A 407 8.09 5.01 31.30
C ALA A 407 8.52 6.11 32.28
N GLU A 408 9.10 5.73 33.43
CA GLU A 408 9.63 6.67 34.41
C GLU A 408 10.81 7.47 33.86
N LEU A 409 11.75 6.82 33.15
CA LEU A 409 12.89 7.48 32.51
C LEU A 409 12.41 8.54 31.52
N LEU A 410 11.49 8.19 30.61
CA LEU A 410 10.96 9.12 29.61
C LEU A 410 10.13 10.24 30.26
N ALA A 411 9.39 9.94 31.34
CA ALA A 411 8.65 10.92 32.10
C ALA A 411 9.54 11.94 32.82
N LYS A 412 10.73 11.52 33.26
CA LYS A 412 11.75 12.40 33.83
C LYS A 412 12.52 13.17 32.76
N ALA A 413 12.77 12.55 31.59
CA ALA A 413 13.61 13.14 30.58
C ALA A 413 12.88 14.13 29.66
N ILE A 414 11.69 13.80 29.16
CA ILE A 414 11.04 14.53 28.06
C ILE A 414 9.92 15.41 28.62
N ILE A 415 9.87 16.68 28.17
CA ILE A 415 8.76 17.58 28.52
C ILE A 415 7.44 17.10 27.86
N ASP A 416 6.30 17.59 28.38
CA ASP A 416 4.98 17.10 27.94
C ASP A 416 4.68 17.46 26.48
N ASN A 417 5.05 18.65 26.03
CA ASN A 417 4.87 19.12 24.65
C ASN A 417 6.21 19.52 24.02
N PRO A 418 7.04 18.57 23.60
CA PRO A 418 8.35 18.88 23.07
C PRO A 418 8.27 19.54 21.68
N PRO A 419 9.27 20.37 21.34
CA PRO A 419 9.40 20.93 20.00
C PRO A 419 9.50 19.83 18.95
N ALA A 420 9.30 20.20 17.68
CA ALA A 420 9.30 19.25 16.58
C ALA A 420 10.68 18.60 16.35
N VAL A 421 11.75 19.34 16.59
CA VAL A 421 13.13 18.90 16.34
C VAL A 421 14.05 19.29 17.51
N ILE A 422 15.00 18.42 17.84
CA ILE A 422 15.96 18.59 18.95
C ILE A 422 16.78 19.87 18.88
N ARG A 423 17.10 20.36 17.70
CA ARG A 423 17.90 21.58 17.50
C ARG A 423 17.21 22.87 17.95
N ASP A 424 15.89 22.85 18.15
CA ASP A 424 15.16 24.03 18.64
C ASP A 424 15.43 24.24 20.14
N GLY A 425 15.91 23.19 20.83
CA GLY A 425 16.19 23.17 22.26
C GLY A 425 14.91 23.10 23.11
N GLY A 426 15.07 22.87 24.41
CA GLY A 426 13.95 22.79 25.35
C GLY A 426 13.14 21.50 25.23
N VAL A 427 13.79 20.39 24.94
CA VAL A 427 13.20 19.04 24.84
C VAL A 427 13.23 18.31 26.17
N LEU A 428 14.34 18.47 26.90
CA LEU A 428 14.56 17.78 28.17
C LEU A 428 14.00 18.58 29.35
N LYS A 429 13.44 17.88 30.34
CA LYS A 429 12.89 18.47 31.55
C LYS A 429 14.00 19.03 32.46
N THR A 430 13.72 20.14 33.10
CA THR A 430 14.55 20.65 34.21
C THR A 430 14.65 19.60 35.31
N GLY A 431 15.88 19.37 35.81
CA GLY A 431 16.18 18.34 36.81
C GLY A 431 16.60 16.99 36.21
N TYR A 432 16.64 16.86 34.87
CA TYR A 432 17.15 15.64 34.22
C TYR A 432 18.69 15.57 34.21
N ASP A 433 19.37 16.70 33.93
CA ASP A 433 20.84 16.80 33.92
C ASP A 433 21.29 18.13 34.52
N ALA A 434 22.11 18.10 35.58
CA ALA A 434 22.52 19.26 36.31
C ALA A 434 23.36 20.25 35.48
N GLU A 435 24.21 19.77 34.56
CA GLU A 435 25.00 20.63 33.67
C GLU A 435 24.09 21.35 32.67
N LEU A 436 23.08 20.65 32.13
CA LEU A 436 22.10 21.27 31.22
C LEU A 436 21.31 22.36 31.94
N ASP A 437 20.85 22.09 33.16
CA ASP A 437 20.08 23.03 33.96
C ASP A 437 20.90 24.32 34.27
N GLU A 438 22.17 24.17 34.63
CA GLU A 438 23.07 25.29 34.83
C GLU A 438 23.23 26.14 33.56
N LEU A 439 23.47 25.50 32.41
CA LEU A 439 23.64 26.18 31.12
C LEU A 439 22.35 26.86 30.64
N GLN A 440 21.20 26.27 30.87
CA GLN A 440 19.87 26.87 30.57
C GLN A 440 19.60 28.08 31.47
N SER A 441 19.86 27.96 32.77
CA SER A 441 19.69 29.01 33.73
C SER A 441 20.55 30.24 33.37
N LEU A 442 21.80 30.03 32.97
CA LEU A 442 22.67 31.11 32.50
C LEU A 442 22.14 31.78 31.21
N SER A 443 21.49 31.00 30.34
CA SER A 443 20.88 31.54 29.10
C SER A 443 19.56 32.29 29.35
N GLU A 444 18.72 31.83 30.26
CA GLU A 444 17.41 32.40 30.59
C GLU A 444 17.52 33.65 31.45
N ASN A 445 18.42 33.67 32.42
CA ASN A 445 18.68 34.81 33.28
C ASN A 445 19.30 35.99 32.53
N ALA A 446 19.69 35.83 31.25
CA ALA A 446 20.16 36.90 30.43
C ALA A 446 19.17 38.09 30.32
N GLY A 447 17.85 37.79 30.26
CA GLY A 447 16.80 38.82 30.23
C GLY A 447 16.73 39.63 31.53
N GLN A 448 16.81 38.98 32.68
CA GLN A 448 16.79 39.65 33.99
C GLN A 448 18.09 40.47 34.17
N TYR A 449 19.23 39.89 33.87
CA TYR A 449 20.51 40.58 33.92
C TYR A 449 20.49 41.86 33.07
N LEU A 450 19.93 41.86 31.87
CA LEU A 450 19.80 43.05 31.02
C LEU A 450 18.91 44.13 31.65
N MET A 451 17.80 43.75 32.27
CA MET A 451 16.93 44.68 32.97
C MET A 451 17.63 45.29 34.19
N ASP A 452 18.34 44.47 34.96
CA ASP A 452 19.12 44.93 36.12
C ASP A 452 20.29 45.83 35.66
N LEU A 453 21.00 45.48 34.59
CA LEU A 453 22.03 46.31 33.98
C LEU A 453 21.45 47.61 33.46
N GLU A 454 20.31 47.59 32.76
CA GLU A 454 19.66 48.82 32.29
C GLU A 454 19.33 49.76 33.45
N THR A 455 18.76 49.21 34.53
CA THR A 455 18.40 49.96 35.71
C THR A 455 19.63 50.55 36.41
N ARG A 456 20.71 49.78 36.54
CA ARG A 456 21.97 50.19 37.17
C ARG A 456 22.67 51.23 36.31
N GLU A 457 22.72 51.03 34.99
CA GLU A 457 23.35 51.95 34.09
C GLU A 457 22.61 53.30 33.94
N LYS A 458 21.28 53.28 33.98
CA LYS A 458 20.46 54.51 34.11
C LYS A 458 20.79 55.30 35.37
N ALA A 459 20.88 54.64 36.50
CA ALA A 459 21.23 55.24 37.78
C ALA A 459 22.68 55.78 37.76
N ARG A 460 23.64 55.04 37.23
CA ARG A 460 25.05 55.40 37.12
C ARG A 460 25.30 56.63 36.24
N THR A 461 24.64 56.62 35.04
CA THR A 461 24.91 57.63 33.99
C THR A 461 23.96 58.83 34.03
N GLY A 462 22.82 58.71 34.73
CA GLY A 462 21.75 59.71 34.70
C GLY A 462 20.97 59.78 33.40
N LEU A 463 21.21 58.88 32.47
CA LEU A 463 20.60 58.87 31.12
C LEU A 463 19.29 58.08 31.14
N ALA A 464 18.16 58.73 31.38
CA ALA A 464 16.85 58.11 31.56
C ALA A 464 16.35 57.31 30.30
N ASN A 465 16.82 57.70 29.11
CA ASN A 465 16.44 57.08 27.82
C ASN A 465 17.37 55.94 27.37
N LEU A 466 18.32 55.53 28.22
CA LEU A 466 19.16 54.36 27.98
C LEU A 466 18.32 53.10 27.91
N LYS A 467 18.57 52.27 26.87
CA LYS A 467 17.98 50.97 26.72
C LYS A 467 19.06 49.92 26.50
N VAL A 468 18.94 48.79 27.16
CA VAL A 468 19.76 47.59 26.90
C VAL A 468 18.98 46.63 26.05
N GLY A 469 19.58 46.12 24.97
CA GLY A 469 18.88 45.23 24.04
C GLY A 469 19.82 44.23 23.38
N TYR A 470 19.21 43.30 22.63
CA TYR A 470 19.88 42.25 21.86
C TYR A 470 19.49 42.34 20.38
N ASN A 471 20.44 42.14 19.50
CA ASN A 471 20.19 41.98 18.06
C ASN A 471 20.97 40.79 17.52
N ARG A 472 20.32 39.97 16.71
CA ARG A 472 20.90 38.73 16.17
C ARG A 472 22.19 38.92 15.37
N VAL A 473 22.35 40.07 14.72
CA VAL A 473 23.52 40.42 13.89
C VAL A 473 24.65 41.07 14.71
N HIS A 474 24.29 41.88 15.71
CA HIS A 474 25.25 42.72 16.45
C HIS A 474 25.38 42.34 17.93
N GLY A 475 24.69 41.31 18.41
CA GLY A 475 24.70 40.85 19.81
C GLY A 475 24.05 41.84 20.78
N TYR A 476 24.51 41.87 22.03
CA TYR A 476 24.00 42.75 23.07
C TYR A 476 24.54 44.16 22.92
N PHE A 477 23.70 45.15 23.22
CA PHE A 477 24.07 46.58 23.10
C PHE A 477 23.32 47.44 24.10
N ILE A 478 23.93 48.60 24.43
CA ILE A 478 23.30 49.72 25.11
C ILE A 478 22.96 50.75 24.04
N GLU A 479 21.70 51.12 23.91
CA GLU A 479 21.23 52.11 22.92
C GLU A 479 20.92 53.42 23.59
N LEU A 480 21.50 54.51 23.03
CA LEU A 480 21.27 55.87 23.42
C LEU A 480 20.73 56.69 22.25
N PRO A 481 19.76 57.60 22.46
CA PRO A 481 19.41 58.60 21.45
C PRO A 481 20.62 59.38 20.98
N SER A 482 20.73 59.66 19.68
CA SER A 482 21.93 60.38 19.11
C SER A 482 22.22 61.68 19.81
N LYS A 483 21.22 62.37 20.38
CA LYS A 483 21.42 63.65 21.13
C LYS A 483 22.10 63.41 22.49
N GLN A 484 22.08 62.23 23.03
CA GLN A 484 22.69 61.90 24.33
C GLN A 484 23.93 61.02 24.17
N ALA A 485 24.28 60.63 22.95
CA ALA A 485 25.45 59.79 22.68
C ALA A 485 26.79 60.49 23.03
N GLU A 486 26.88 61.84 22.98
CA GLU A 486 28.07 62.64 23.39
C GLU A 486 28.27 62.57 24.91
N SER A 487 27.25 62.36 25.69
CA SER A 487 27.30 62.22 27.14
C SER A 487 27.56 60.77 27.61
N ALA A 488 27.87 59.87 26.70
CA ALA A 488 28.20 58.49 27.02
C ALA A 488 29.47 58.37 27.84
N PRO A 489 29.56 57.57 28.90
CA PRO A 489 30.76 57.34 29.69
C PRO A 489 31.95 56.86 28.85
N ALA A 490 33.17 57.08 29.30
CA ALA A 490 34.38 56.65 28.57
C ALA A 490 34.56 55.14 28.39
N ASP A 491 33.87 54.34 29.20
CA ASP A 491 33.86 52.90 29.14
C ASP A 491 32.85 52.33 28.10
N TYR A 492 32.05 53.22 27.46
CA TYR A 492 31.13 52.82 26.39
C TYR A 492 31.86 52.78 25.06
N ILE A 493 32.07 51.61 24.52
CA ILE A 493 32.70 51.41 23.20
C ILE A 493 31.58 51.43 22.14
N ARG A 494 31.67 52.37 21.17
CA ARG A 494 30.69 52.53 20.09
C ARG A 494 30.72 51.28 19.17
N ARG A 495 29.57 50.67 18.95
CA ARG A 495 29.42 49.48 18.15
C ARG A 495 28.67 49.73 16.82
N GLN A 496 27.65 50.61 16.83
CA GLN A 496 26.88 50.95 15.64
C GLN A 496 26.23 52.34 15.77
N THR A 497 26.21 53.08 14.65
CA THR A 497 25.48 54.34 14.51
C THR A 497 24.24 54.13 13.66
N LEU A 498 23.06 54.52 14.16
CA LEU A 498 21.76 54.48 13.50
C LEU A 498 21.25 55.91 13.23
N LYS A 499 20.21 56.06 12.42
CA LYS A 499 19.66 57.38 12.02
C LYS A 499 19.14 58.24 13.19
N GLY A 500 18.84 57.65 14.35
CA GLY A 500 18.27 58.33 15.54
C GLY A 500 18.83 57.84 16.88
N ALA A 501 19.76 56.90 16.87
CA ALA A 501 20.35 56.34 18.07
C ALA A 501 21.76 55.83 17.79
N GLU A 502 22.52 55.68 18.86
CA GLU A 502 23.84 55.04 18.82
C GLU A 502 23.88 53.85 19.76
N ARG A 503 24.56 52.79 19.36
CA ARG A 503 24.71 51.56 20.12
C ARG A 503 26.13 51.41 20.62
N PHE A 504 26.22 51.09 21.89
CA PHE A 504 27.46 50.92 22.63
C PHE A 504 27.52 49.52 23.27
N ILE A 505 28.74 49.09 23.60
CA ILE A 505 28.99 47.94 24.44
C ILE A 505 29.97 48.30 25.54
N THR A 506 29.77 47.78 26.74
CA THR A 506 30.73 47.88 27.84
C THR A 506 31.56 46.60 27.96
N PRO A 507 32.77 46.65 28.57
CA PRO A 507 33.54 45.43 28.85
C PRO A 507 32.74 44.38 29.62
N GLU A 508 31.94 44.82 30.61
CA GLU A 508 31.05 43.95 31.40
C GLU A 508 29.96 43.28 30.53
N LEU A 509 29.29 44.08 29.67
CA LEU A 509 28.27 43.55 28.76
C LEU A 509 28.90 42.62 27.70
N LYS A 510 30.14 42.86 27.30
CA LYS A 510 30.87 42.00 26.37
C LYS A 510 31.21 40.64 27.01
N GLU A 511 31.72 40.64 28.24
CA GLU A 511 31.99 39.41 28.99
C GLU A 511 30.71 38.60 29.21
N PHE A 512 29.63 39.29 29.54
CA PHE A 512 28.32 38.68 29.67
C PHE A 512 27.82 38.09 28.33
N GLU A 513 27.98 38.87 27.22
CA GLU A 513 27.64 38.37 25.85
C GLU A 513 28.35 37.06 25.54
N ASP A 514 29.67 37.00 25.77
CA ASP A 514 30.46 35.82 25.47
C ASP A 514 30.07 34.63 26.34
N LYS A 515 29.73 34.83 27.61
CA LYS A 515 29.22 33.82 28.53
C LYS A 515 27.81 33.33 28.12
N ALA A 516 26.87 34.21 27.86
CA ALA A 516 25.48 33.85 27.55
C ALA A 516 25.37 33.18 26.19
N LEU A 517 26.05 33.63 25.15
CA LEU A 517 26.04 33.01 23.82
C LEU A 517 26.75 31.65 23.84
N SER A 518 27.85 31.52 24.57
CA SER A 518 28.53 30.24 24.75
C SER A 518 27.67 29.24 25.55
N ALA A 519 26.97 29.71 26.58
CA ALA A 519 26.07 28.84 27.39
C ALA A 519 24.93 28.30 26.56
N LYS A 520 24.29 29.12 25.71
CA LYS A 520 23.22 28.65 24.83
C LYS A 520 23.70 27.62 23.83
N SER A 521 24.83 27.80 23.20
CA SER A 521 25.41 26.85 22.26
C SER A 521 25.80 25.53 22.97
N ARG A 522 26.39 25.63 24.17
CA ARG A 522 26.76 24.49 25.00
C ARG A 522 25.53 23.72 25.51
N ALA A 523 24.49 24.44 25.94
CA ALA A 523 23.22 23.85 26.37
C ALA A 523 22.61 23.02 25.24
N LEU A 524 22.54 23.56 24.02
CA LEU A 524 22.02 22.82 22.88
C LEU A 524 22.87 21.60 22.51
N ALA A 525 24.19 21.70 22.58
CA ALA A 525 25.09 20.56 22.34
C ALA A 525 24.94 19.46 23.40
N ARG A 526 24.81 19.86 24.70
CA ARG A 526 24.58 18.95 25.81
C ARG A 526 23.24 18.25 25.70
N GLU A 527 22.19 19.01 25.40
CA GLU A 527 20.84 18.47 25.23
C GLU A 527 20.79 17.46 24.08
N LYS A 528 21.46 17.76 22.95
CA LYS A 528 21.60 16.83 21.84
C LYS A 528 22.32 15.54 22.23
N GLN A 529 23.43 15.66 22.99
CA GLN A 529 24.18 14.50 23.47
C GLN A 529 23.29 13.60 24.37
N LEU A 530 22.61 14.20 25.34
CA LEU A 530 21.71 13.46 26.25
C LEU A 530 20.56 12.79 25.51
N TYR A 531 20.03 13.44 24.48
CA TYR A 531 19.01 12.88 23.61
C TYR A 531 19.52 11.66 22.81
N GLU A 532 20.74 11.73 22.29
CA GLU A 532 21.39 10.60 21.61
C GLU A 532 21.65 9.42 22.56
N GLU A 533 22.09 9.70 23.78
CA GLU A 533 22.26 8.70 24.85
C GLU A 533 20.94 8.02 25.21
N LEU A 534 19.83 8.80 25.27
CA LEU A 534 18.49 8.28 25.51
C LEU A 534 18.01 7.36 24.37
N LEU A 535 18.27 7.73 23.12
CA LEU A 535 17.97 6.87 21.97
C LEU A 535 18.76 5.57 22.00
N GLU A 536 20.05 5.61 22.36
CA GLU A 536 20.89 4.42 22.49
C GLU A 536 20.37 3.45 23.55
N LEU A 537 19.94 3.97 24.69
CA LEU A 537 19.33 3.17 25.74
C LEU A 537 18.03 2.50 25.25
N LEU A 538 17.17 3.24 24.53
CA LEU A 538 15.94 2.70 23.97
C LEU A 538 16.20 1.64 22.90
N ILE A 539 17.26 1.77 22.09
CA ILE A 539 17.68 0.78 21.10
C ILE A 539 17.97 -0.56 21.78
N GLY A 540 18.56 -0.55 22.97
CA GLY A 540 18.80 -1.78 23.76
C GLY A 540 17.51 -2.51 24.15
N HIS A 541 16.37 -1.84 24.17
CA HIS A 541 15.06 -2.40 24.50
C HIS A 541 14.12 -2.61 23.29
N LEU A 542 14.59 -2.38 22.04
CA LEU A 542 13.76 -2.49 20.84
C LEU A 542 13.07 -3.85 20.71
N ALA A 543 13.81 -4.93 21.02
CA ALA A 543 13.31 -6.29 20.85
C ALA A 543 11.98 -6.53 21.60
N PRO A 544 11.92 -6.42 22.92
CA PRO A 544 10.68 -6.66 23.65
C PRO A 544 9.59 -5.62 23.34
N LEU A 545 9.97 -4.38 22.99
CA LEU A 545 9.01 -3.35 22.60
C LEU A 545 8.34 -3.66 21.26
N GLN A 546 9.09 -4.19 20.27
CA GLN A 546 8.53 -4.62 18.98
C GLN A 546 7.60 -5.83 19.14
N ASP A 547 7.96 -6.79 20.01
CA ASP A 547 7.10 -7.95 20.31
C ASP A 547 5.77 -7.47 20.93
N SER A 548 5.82 -6.50 21.86
CA SER A 548 4.62 -5.89 22.44
C SER A 548 3.82 -5.09 21.40
N ALA A 549 4.46 -4.34 20.51
CA ALA A 549 3.77 -3.59 19.46
C ALA A 549 3.05 -4.51 18.46
N ALA A 550 3.65 -5.66 18.10
CA ALA A 550 3.00 -6.66 17.26
C ALA A 550 1.76 -7.27 17.93
N ALA A 551 1.88 -7.61 19.23
CA ALA A 551 0.75 -8.14 20.00
C ALA A 551 -0.38 -7.10 20.19
N LEU A 552 -0.03 -5.82 20.38
CA LEU A 552 -0.99 -4.71 20.45
C LEU A 552 -1.73 -4.50 19.13
N ALA A 553 -1.03 -4.58 18.01
CA ALA A 553 -1.66 -4.49 16.69
C ALA A 553 -2.65 -5.63 16.46
N GLU A 554 -2.32 -6.85 16.87
CA GLU A 554 -3.22 -8.01 16.76
C GLU A 554 -4.41 -7.91 17.70
N LEU A 555 -4.21 -7.46 18.93
CA LEU A 555 -5.28 -7.18 19.88
C LEU A 555 -6.25 -6.11 19.34
N ASP A 556 -5.74 -5.07 18.71
CA ASP A 556 -6.54 -4.02 18.09
C ASP A 556 -7.41 -4.58 16.96
N VAL A 557 -6.84 -5.42 16.07
CA VAL A 557 -7.61 -6.07 15.02
C VAL A 557 -8.71 -6.97 15.59
N LEU A 558 -8.40 -7.79 16.59
CA LEU A 558 -9.38 -8.70 17.20
C LEU A 558 -10.49 -7.91 17.92
N SER A 559 -10.14 -6.84 18.62
CA SER A 559 -11.07 -5.92 19.27
C SER A 559 -11.96 -5.21 18.26
N ASN A 560 -11.37 -4.75 17.15
CA ASN A 560 -12.11 -4.18 16.02
C ASN A 560 -13.08 -5.19 15.41
N LEU A 561 -12.66 -6.44 15.15
CA LEU A 561 -13.53 -7.47 14.58
C LEU A 561 -14.67 -7.84 15.51
N ALA A 562 -14.46 -7.81 16.84
CA ALA A 562 -15.52 -8.00 17.83
C ALA A 562 -16.55 -6.86 17.76
N GLU A 563 -16.11 -5.61 17.73
CA GLU A 563 -16.99 -4.45 17.57
C GLU A 563 -17.75 -4.50 16.24
N ARG A 564 -17.10 -4.86 15.13
CA ARG A 564 -17.76 -5.02 13.83
C ARG A 564 -18.76 -6.17 13.83
N ALA A 565 -18.46 -7.27 14.50
CA ALA A 565 -19.37 -8.39 14.62
C ALA A 565 -20.70 -7.97 15.27
N LEU A 566 -20.63 -7.14 16.30
CA LEU A 566 -21.83 -6.60 16.96
C LEU A 566 -22.58 -5.61 16.06
N ASN A 567 -21.86 -4.61 15.53
CA ASN A 567 -22.50 -3.49 14.82
C ASN A 567 -22.99 -3.85 13.41
N LEU A 568 -22.43 -4.88 12.78
CA LEU A 568 -22.82 -5.35 11.45
C LEU A 568 -23.63 -6.66 11.51
N ASP A 569 -24.01 -7.12 12.70
CA ASP A 569 -24.75 -8.37 12.90
C ASP A 569 -24.06 -9.56 12.18
N LEU A 570 -22.76 -9.75 12.48
CA LEU A 570 -21.98 -10.85 11.93
C LEU A 570 -22.05 -12.05 12.88
N ASN A 571 -22.07 -13.25 12.32
CA ASN A 571 -22.11 -14.49 13.08
C ASN A 571 -20.86 -15.32 12.82
N ARG A 572 -20.53 -16.18 13.84
CA ARG A 572 -19.37 -17.05 13.79
C ARG A 572 -19.53 -18.13 12.72
N PRO A 573 -18.64 -18.25 11.72
CA PRO A 573 -18.63 -19.36 10.79
C PRO A 573 -17.99 -20.61 11.41
N HIS A 574 -18.41 -21.80 10.93
CA HIS A 574 -17.87 -23.08 11.34
C HIS A 574 -17.06 -23.72 10.20
N PHE A 575 -15.85 -24.19 10.51
CA PHE A 575 -15.01 -24.87 9.53
C PHE A 575 -15.22 -26.37 9.61
N VAL A 576 -15.43 -27.01 8.45
CA VAL A 576 -15.60 -28.45 8.29
C VAL A 576 -14.51 -29.03 7.39
N GLU A 577 -14.22 -30.33 7.53
CA GLU A 577 -13.18 -30.98 6.72
C GLU A 577 -13.72 -31.42 5.35
N GLN A 578 -14.98 -31.85 5.32
CA GLN A 578 -15.63 -32.26 4.09
C GLN A 578 -15.89 -31.03 3.20
N PRO A 579 -15.78 -31.17 1.88
CA PRO A 579 -16.08 -30.09 0.95
C PRO A 579 -17.52 -29.57 1.16
N CYS A 580 -17.61 -28.35 1.69
CA CYS A 580 -18.87 -27.71 2.04
C CYS A 580 -18.76 -26.20 1.96
N MET A 581 -19.78 -25.55 1.42
CA MET A 581 -19.99 -24.13 1.48
C MET A 581 -21.49 -23.89 1.63
N ARG A 582 -21.96 -23.82 2.87
CA ARG A 582 -23.35 -23.57 3.22
C ARG A 582 -23.46 -22.25 3.95
N ILE A 583 -24.22 -21.33 3.37
CA ILE A 583 -24.46 -19.99 3.90
C ILE A 583 -25.95 -19.80 4.00
N GLU A 584 -26.47 -19.53 5.20
CA GLU A 584 -27.86 -19.20 5.44
C GLU A 584 -28.02 -17.70 5.59
N GLN A 585 -28.92 -17.09 4.83
CA GLN A 585 -29.22 -15.66 4.84
C GLN A 585 -27.95 -14.78 4.74
N GLY A 586 -27.11 -15.10 3.75
CA GLY A 586 -25.92 -14.32 3.46
C GLY A 586 -26.25 -12.91 2.98
N ARG A 587 -25.47 -11.94 3.40
CA ARG A 587 -25.61 -10.51 3.08
C ARG A 587 -24.30 -9.99 2.50
N HIS A 588 -24.40 -8.99 1.62
CA HIS A 588 -23.20 -8.36 1.05
C HIS A 588 -22.69 -7.26 2.00
N PRO A 589 -21.52 -7.41 2.64
CA PRO A 589 -21.09 -6.53 3.73
C PRO A 589 -20.98 -5.05 3.35
N VAL A 590 -20.64 -4.76 2.08
CA VAL A 590 -20.47 -3.38 1.61
C VAL A 590 -21.79 -2.81 1.08
N VAL A 591 -22.49 -3.55 0.20
CA VAL A 591 -23.72 -3.08 -0.43
C VAL A 591 -24.81 -2.80 0.61
N GLU A 592 -24.91 -3.63 1.63
CA GLU A 592 -25.83 -3.44 2.74
C GLU A 592 -25.64 -2.10 3.46
N GLN A 593 -24.41 -1.60 3.58
CA GLN A 593 -24.11 -0.33 4.25
C GLN A 593 -24.44 0.91 3.37
N VAL A 594 -24.57 0.74 2.07
CA VAL A 594 -24.83 1.83 1.12
C VAL A 594 -26.32 1.93 0.77
N LEU A 595 -27.05 0.81 0.84
CA LEU A 595 -28.48 0.78 0.53
C LEU A 595 -29.31 1.57 1.53
N GLN A 596 -30.33 2.29 1.02
CA GLN A 596 -31.33 2.97 1.85
C GLN A 596 -32.52 2.03 2.22
N THR A 597 -32.61 0.88 1.56
CA THR A 597 -33.61 -0.14 1.79
C THR A 597 -32.96 -1.37 2.41
N PRO A 598 -33.68 -2.20 3.18
CA PRO A 598 -33.12 -3.44 3.73
C PRO A 598 -32.54 -4.33 2.63
N PHE A 599 -31.36 -4.91 2.89
CA PHE A 599 -30.73 -5.85 1.98
C PHE A 599 -31.50 -7.18 1.99
N VAL A 600 -31.69 -7.77 0.82
CA VAL A 600 -32.34 -9.08 0.68
C VAL A 600 -31.29 -10.18 0.84
N ALA A 601 -31.31 -10.87 1.97
CA ALA A 601 -30.42 -11.96 2.27
C ALA A 601 -30.73 -13.21 1.44
N ASN A 602 -29.70 -13.97 1.04
CA ASN A 602 -29.83 -15.15 0.22
C ASN A 602 -29.01 -16.33 0.74
N ASP A 603 -29.52 -17.54 0.55
CA ASP A 603 -28.87 -18.79 0.90
C ASP A 603 -27.92 -19.25 -0.20
N LEU A 604 -26.90 -20.02 0.19
CA LEU A 604 -26.02 -20.76 -0.71
C LEU A 604 -25.81 -22.18 -0.15
N GLY A 605 -25.90 -23.16 -1.03
CA GLY A 605 -25.58 -24.59 -0.69
C GLY A 605 -24.69 -25.16 -1.79
N LEU A 606 -23.44 -25.43 -1.47
CA LEU A 606 -22.50 -26.22 -2.28
C LEU A 606 -21.88 -27.31 -1.39
N ASP A 607 -21.89 -28.54 -1.86
CA ASP A 607 -21.35 -29.70 -1.13
C ASP A 607 -20.78 -30.71 -2.11
N ASP A 608 -20.61 -31.95 -1.70
CA ASP A 608 -20.14 -33.01 -2.59
C ASP A 608 -21.14 -33.39 -3.70
N ASP A 609 -22.43 -33.18 -3.50
CA ASP A 609 -23.45 -33.49 -4.50
C ASP A 609 -23.65 -32.34 -5.48
N THR A 610 -23.52 -31.09 -5.00
CA THR A 610 -23.66 -29.89 -5.81
C THR A 610 -22.41 -29.04 -5.70
N ARG A 611 -21.60 -28.95 -6.76
CA ARG A 611 -20.34 -28.18 -6.82
C ARG A 611 -20.45 -26.88 -7.60
N MET A 612 -21.45 -26.79 -8.48
CA MET A 612 -21.64 -25.63 -9.34
C MET A 612 -23.09 -25.17 -9.35
N LEU A 613 -23.31 -23.88 -9.26
CA LEU A 613 -24.59 -23.25 -9.53
C LEU A 613 -24.51 -22.43 -10.84
N VAL A 614 -25.37 -22.79 -11.79
CA VAL A 614 -25.64 -21.96 -12.97
C VAL A 614 -26.70 -20.93 -12.59
N ILE A 615 -26.32 -19.65 -12.63
CA ILE A 615 -27.13 -18.53 -12.13
C ILE A 615 -27.71 -17.76 -13.31
N THR A 616 -29.03 -17.78 -13.43
CA THR A 616 -29.76 -17.05 -14.48
C THR A 616 -30.57 -15.88 -13.91
N GLY A 617 -31.14 -15.05 -14.77
CA GLY A 617 -31.93 -13.88 -14.36
C GLY A 617 -31.46 -12.57 -14.96
N PRO A 618 -32.20 -11.47 -14.71
CA PRO A 618 -31.91 -10.15 -15.28
C PRO A 618 -30.60 -9.55 -14.74
N ASN A 619 -29.93 -8.69 -15.53
CA ASN A 619 -28.65 -8.06 -15.12
C ASN A 619 -28.79 -7.22 -13.84
N MET A 620 -29.88 -6.51 -13.67
CA MET A 620 -30.16 -5.72 -12.46
C MET A 620 -30.72 -6.56 -11.29
N GLY A 621 -30.90 -7.86 -11.48
CA GLY A 621 -31.42 -8.77 -10.44
C GLY A 621 -30.46 -8.98 -9.27
N GLY A 622 -29.15 -8.72 -9.43
CA GLY A 622 -28.15 -8.86 -8.37
C GLY A 622 -27.26 -10.10 -8.50
N LYS A 623 -27.13 -10.73 -9.68
CA LYS A 623 -26.27 -11.92 -9.90
C LYS A 623 -24.83 -11.70 -9.42
N SER A 624 -24.20 -10.65 -9.92
CA SER A 624 -22.80 -10.31 -9.55
C SER A 624 -22.66 -9.94 -8.07
N THR A 625 -23.70 -9.30 -7.47
CA THR A 625 -23.74 -9.00 -6.04
C THR A 625 -23.76 -10.28 -5.20
N TYR A 626 -24.62 -11.27 -5.58
CA TYR A 626 -24.72 -12.55 -4.91
C TYR A 626 -23.41 -13.34 -4.98
N MET A 627 -22.74 -13.35 -6.13
CA MET A 627 -21.44 -13.99 -6.27
C MET A 627 -20.37 -13.33 -5.43
N ARG A 628 -20.26 -11.99 -5.50
CA ARG A 628 -19.29 -11.21 -4.70
C ARG A 628 -19.54 -11.38 -3.20
N GLN A 629 -20.80 -11.35 -2.76
CA GLN A 629 -21.21 -11.65 -1.39
C GLN A 629 -20.61 -12.97 -0.90
N THR A 630 -20.75 -14.04 -1.68
CA THR A 630 -20.21 -15.36 -1.34
C THR A 630 -18.69 -15.30 -1.15
N ALA A 631 -17.95 -14.72 -2.10
CA ALA A 631 -16.50 -14.62 -1.98
C ALA A 631 -16.05 -13.77 -0.79
N LEU A 632 -16.75 -12.67 -0.49
CA LEU A 632 -16.45 -11.82 0.67
C LEU A 632 -16.75 -12.52 2.00
N ILE A 633 -17.81 -13.33 2.09
CA ILE A 633 -18.11 -14.15 3.26
C ILE A 633 -17.00 -15.18 3.50
N VAL A 634 -16.59 -15.89 2.46
CA VAL A 634 -15.48 -16.86 2.52
C VAL A 634 -14.17 -16.18 2.93
N LEU A 635 -13.87 -15.04 2.35
CA LEU A 635 -12.67 -14.25 2.68
C LEU A 635 -12.68 -13.81 4.14
N LEU A 636 -13.80 -13.26 4.64
CA LEU A 636 -13.94 -12.86 6.05
C LEU A 636 -13.78 -14.06 6.98
N ALA A 637 -14.37 -15.21 6.67
CA ALA A 637 -14.16 -16.44 7.44
C ALA A 637 -12.66 -16.82 7.49
N GLN A 638 -11.95 -16.76 6.37
CA GLN A 638 -10.53 -17.15 6.28
C GLN A 638 -9.52 -16.07 6.72
N ILE A 639 -9.97 -14.93 7.21
CA ILE A 639 -9.15 -14.06 8.08
C ILE A 639 -9.39 -14.32 9.58
N GLY A 640 -10.36 -15.22 9.93
CA GLY A 640 -10.77 -15.51 11.30
C GLY A 640 -11.84 -14.56 11.84
N SER A 641 -12.51 -13.78 10.97
CA SER A 641 -13.63 -12.91 11.34
C SER A 641 -14.95 -13.68 11.43
N PHE A 642 -15.93 -13.06 12.06
CA PHE A 642 -17.34 -13.40 11.88
C PHE A 642 -17.82 -12.90 10.52
N VAL A 643 -18.94 -13.43 10.02
CA VAL A 643 -19.41 -13.24 8.64
C VAL A 643 -20.85 -12.71 8.61
N PRO A 644 -21.24 -11.94 7.58
CA PRO A 644 -22.60 -11.40 7.42
C PRO A 644 -23.54 -12.50 6.89
N ALA A 645 -23.85 -13.45 7.74
CA ALA A 645 -24.78 -14.54 7.47
C ALA A 645 -25.43 -14.99 8.79
N LYS A 646 -26.62 -15.56 8.73
CA LYS A 646 -27.28 -16.13 9.92
C LYS A 646 -26.55 -17.38 10.44
N ALA A 647 -26.13 -18.24 9.53
CA ALA A 647 -25.28 -19.40 9.80
C ALA A 647 -24.34 -19.61 8.60
N CYS A 648 -23.16 -20.15 8.87
CA CYS A 648 -22.16 -20.40 7.84
C CYS A 648 -21.30 -21.61 8.18
N GLU A 649 -21.27 -22.61 7.30
CA GLU A 649 -20.39 -23.77 7.37
C GLU A 649 -19.53 -23.81 6.11
N LEU A 650 -18.20 -23.86 6.28
CA LEU A 650 -17.25 -23.76 5.19
C LEU A 650 -16.13 -24.80 5.32
N SER A 651 -15.76 -25.42 4.21
CA SER A 651 -14.43 -26.01 4.07
C SER A 651 -13.43 -24.94 3.65
N LEU A 652 -12.17 -25.10 4.04
CA LEU A 652 -11.13 -24.14 3.68
C LEU A 652 -10.87 -24.18 2.17
N VAL A 653 -10.94 -23.02 1.53
CA VAL A 653 -10.57 -22.85 0.12
C VAL A 653 -9.09 -22.51 -0.02
N ASP A 654 -8.49 -22.91 -1.14
CA ASP A 654 -7.10 -22.63 -1.45
C ASP A 654 -6.93 -21.38 -2.32
N ARG A 655 -7.92 -21.09 -3.17
CA ARG A 655 -7.92 -19.96 -4.10
C ARG A 655 -9.32 -19.39 -4.27
N ILE A 656 -9.41 -18.11 -4.51
CA ILE A 656 -10.63 -17.45 -4.96
C ILE A 656 -10.32 -16.80 -6.30
N PHE A 657 -11.10 -17.16 -7.31
CA PHE A 657 -11.02 -16.60 -8.65
C PHE A 657 -12.30 -15.88 -9.00
N THR A 658 -12.16 -14.71 -9.61
CA THR A 658 -13.32 -13.97 -10.13
C THR A 658 -13.07 -13.54 -11.57
N ARG A 659 -14.05 -13.81 -12.41
CA ARG A 659 -14.22 -13.22 -13.73
C ARG A 659 -15.56 -12.47 -13.72
N ILE A 660 -15.54 -11.20 -13.34
CA ILE A 660 -16.74 -10.36 -13.19
C ILE A 660 -16.49 -9.03 -13.91
N GLY A 661 -17.24 -8.81 -15.01
CA GLY A 661 -17.18 -7.59 -15.82
C GLY A 661 -15.80 -7.32 -16.44
N SER A 662 -15.73 -6.78 -17.64
CA SER A 662 -14.47 -6.32 -18.22
C SER A 662 -14.46 -4.80 -18.25
N SER A 663 -13.45 -4.16 -17.68
CA SER A 663 -13.06 -2.81 -18.08
C SER A 663 -12.15 -2.92 -19.30
N ASP A 664 -12.35 -2.07 -20.30
CA ASP A 664 -11.44 -1.94 -21.43
C ASP A 664 -10.02 -1.60 -20.93
N ASP A 665 -9.04 -2.44 -21.23
CA ASP A 665 -7.64 -2.09 -21.08
C ASP A 665 -7.16 -1.32 -22.32
N LEU A 666 -7.69 -0.12 -22.51
CA LEU A 666 -7.30 0.77 -23.60
C LEU A 666 -5.81 1.13 -23.54
N ALA A 667 -5.21 1.15 -22.36
CA ALA A 667 -3.80 1.48 -22.17
C ALA A 667 -2.87 0.34 -22.60
N GLY A 668 -3.30 -0.93 -22.46
CA GLY A 668 -2.56 -2.11 -22.88
C GLY A 668 -2.81 -2.53 -24.35
N GLY A 669 -3.77 -1.89 -25.04
CA GLY A 669 -4.12 -2.21 -26.43
C GLY A 669 -4.74 -3.60 -26.60
N ARG A 670 -5.27 -4.21 -25.52
CA ARG A 670 -5.92 -5.53 -25.58
C ARG A 670 -7.43 -5.34 -25.71
N SER A 671 -8.06 -6.15 -26.57
CA SER A 671 -9.52 -6.17 -26.66
C SER A 671 -10.11 -6.75 -25.36
N THR A 672 -11.34 -6.31 -24.99
CA THR A 672 -12.09 -6.86 -23.84
C THR A 672 -12.16 -8.38 -23.89
N PHE A 673 -12.39 -8.96 -25.06
CA PHE A 673 -12.42 -10.40 -25.25
C PHE A 673 -11.08 -11.09 -24.94
N MET A 674 -9.96 -10.48 -25.32
CA MET A 674 -8.63 -11.04 -25.02
C MET A 674 -8.32 -11.01 -23.52
N VAL A 675 -8.69 -9.93 -22.83
CA VAL A 675 -8.58 -9.84 -21.35
C VAL A 675 -9.44 -10.92 -20.71
N GLU A 676 -10.69 -11.05 -21.14
CA GLU A 676 -11.62 -12.07 -20.67
C GLU A 676 -11.07 -13.48 -20.84
N MET A 677 -10.54 -13.81 -22.02
CA MET A 677 -9.97 -15.13 -22.28
C MET A 677 -8.69 -15.39 -21.50
N SER A 678 -7.88 -14.38 -21.24
CA SER A 678 -6.68 -14.52 -20.39
C SER A 678 -7.04 -14.79 -18.94
N GLU A 679 -8.05 -14.11 -18.38
CA GLU A 679 -8.56 -14.36 -17.03
C GLU A 679 -9.18 -15.76 -16.94
N THR A 680 -10.00 -16.15 -17.92
CA THR A 680 -10.61 -17.49 -18.00
C THR A 680 -9.54 -18.59 -18.08
N ALA A 681 -8.52 -18.41 -18.92
CA ALA A 681 -7.41 -19.35 -19.03
C ALA A 681 -6.64 -19.49 -17.69
N ASN A 682 -6.37 -18.37 -17.01
CA ASN A 682 -5.73 -18.38 -15.69
C ASN A 682 -6.56 -19.22 -14.69
N ILE A 683 -7.88 -19.05 -14.67
CA ILE A 683 -8.78 -19.81 -13.81
C ILE A 683 -8.72 -21.31 -14.15
N LEU A 684 -8.92 -21.68 -15.42
CA LEU A 684 -8.98 -23.07 -15.85
C LEU A 684 -7.65 -23.83 -15.63
N HIS A 685 -6.50 -23.13 -15.71
CA HIS A 685 -5.19 -23.75 -15.45
C HIS A 685 -4.84 -23.90 -13.98
N ASN A 686 -5.35 -23.01 -13.12
CA ASN A 686 -4.89 -22.90 -11.73
C ASN A 686 -5.95 -23.28 -10.68
N ALA A 687 -7.21 -23.46 -11.06
CA ALA A 687 -8.26 -23.91 -10.14
C ALA A 687 -8.02 -25.34 -9.68
N SER A 688 -8.47 -25.65 -8.46
CA SER A 688 -8.47 -26.99 -7.86
C SER A 688 -9.88 -27.36 -7.40
N ASP A 689 -10.06 -28.56 -6.89
CA ASP A 689 -11.30 -29.05 -6.25
C ASP A 689 -11.67 -28.28 -4.97
N ARG A 690 -10.73 -27.48 -4.43
CA ARG A 690 -10.91 -26.62 -3.26
C ARG A 690 -11.00 -25.15 -3.58
N SER A 691 -10.98 -24.78 -4.86
CA SER A 691 -11.04 -23.36 -5.28
C SER A 691 -12.49 -22.87 -5.33
N LEU A 692 -12.70 -21.60 -4.98
CA LEU A 692 -13.95 -20.88 -5.24
C LEU A 692 -13.79 -20.07 -6.53
N VAL A 693 -14.65 -20.34 -7.50
CA VAL A 693 -14.64 -19.75 -8.84
C VAL A 693 -15.93 -18.99 -9.10
N LEU A 694 -15.81 -17.70 -9.44
CA LEU A 694 -16.92 -16.83 -9.81
C LEU A 694 -16.77 -16.43 -11.28
N MET A 695 -17.66 -16.94 -12.13
CA MET A 695 -17.68 -16.67 -13.58
C MET A 695 -18.92 -15.88 -13.94
N ASP A 696 -18.75 -14.65 -14.42
CA ASP A 696 -19.88 -13.80 -14.81
C ASP A 696 -19.80 -13.46 -16.29
N GLU A 697 -20.82 -13.89 -17.03
CA GLU A 697 -21.08 -13.57 -18.44
C GLU A 697 -19.92 -13.89 -19.40
N VAL A 698 -19.35 -15.07 -19.29
CA VAL A 698 -18.25 -15.54 -20.16
C VAL A 698 -18.72 -15.69 -21.62
N GLY A 699 -17.91 -15.23 -22.59
CA GLY A 699 -18.18 -15.34 -24.01
C GLY A 699 -18.93 -14.16 -24.66
N ARG A 700 -19.10 -13.04 -23.95
CA ARG A 700 -19.80 -11.86 -24.51
C ARG A 700 -19.04 -11.09 -25.59
N GLY A 701 -17.72 -11.20 -25.63
CA GLY A 701 -16.87 -10.41 -26.54
C GLY A 701 -16.71 -10.95 -27.96
N THR A 702 -17.46 -12.03 -28.32
CA THR A 702 -17.34 -12.69 -29.62
C THR A 702 -18.72 -13.04 -30.21
N SER A 703 -18.76 -13.83 -31.29
CA SER A 703 -20.05 -14.28 -31.87
C SER A 703 -20.82 -15.12 -30.85
N THR A 704 -22.16 -15.11 -30.93
CA THR A 704 -23.04 -15.79 -29.94
C THR A 704 -22.70 -17.29 -29.83
N PHE A 705 -22.47 -17.99 -30.94
CA PHE A 705 -22.17 -19.42 -30.92
C PHE A 705 -20.77 -19.75 -30.41
N ASP A 706 -19.76 -18.95 -30.79
CA ASP A 706 -18.41 -19.13 -30.23
C ASP A 706 -18.41 -18.86 -28.73
N GLY A 707 -19.08 -17.77 -28.29
CA GLY A 707 -19.20 -17.42 -26.87
C GLY A 707 -19.91 -18.50 -26.05
N LEU A 708 -21.03 -19.02 -26.56
CA LEU A 708 -21.77 -20.13 -25.94
C LEU A 708 -20.90 -21.39 -25.84
N SER A 709 -20.20 -21.74 -26.93
CA SER A 709 -19.34 -22.95 -26.96
C SER A 709 -18.21 -22.86 -25.95
N LEU A 710 -17.56 -21.70 -25.82
CA LEU A 710 -16.50 -21.45 -24.85
C LEU A 710 -17.03 -21.48 -23.42
N ALA A 711 -18.16 -20.82 -23.16
CA ALA A 711 -18.81 -20.81 -21.84
C ALA A 711 -19.22 -22.22 -21.40
N TRP A 712 -19.78 -23.01 -22.34
CA TRP A 712 -20.14 -24.39 -22.10
C TRP A 712 -18.95 -25.26 -21.72
N ALA A 713 -17.91 -25.27 -22.56
CA ALA A 713 -16.70 -26.04 -22.33
C ALA A 713 -15.99 -25.64 -21.01
N ALA A 714 -15.98 -24.34 -20.66
CA ALA A 714 -15.43 -23.85 -19.39
C ALA A 714 -16.25 -24.35 -18.19
N ALA A 715 -17.58 -24.31 -18.29
CA ALA A 715 -18.47 -24.80 -17.24
C ALA A 715 -18.30 -26.33 -17.03
N GLU A 716 -18.28 -27.13 -18.12
CA GLU A 716 -18.00 -28.56 -18.03
C GLU A 716 -16.64 -28.89 -17.41
N HIS A 717 -15.61 -28.13 -17.78
CA HIS A 717 -14.27 -28.32 -17.22
C HIS A 717 -14.27 -28.08 -15.70
N LEU A 718 -14.87 -27.00 -15.23
CA LEU A 718 -14.96 -26.67 -13.81
C LEU A 718 -15.83 -27.66 -13.03
N ALA A 719 -16.93 -28.15 -13.64
CA ALA A 719 -17.77 -29.21 -13.07
C ALA A 719 -16.98 -30.51 -12.88
N LYS A 720 -16.23 -30.95 -13.90
CA LYS A 720 -15.36 -32.14 -13.83
C LYS A 720 -14.23 -31.99 -12.82
N LEU A 721 -13.66 -30.78 -12.69
CA LEU A 721 -12.67 -30.45 -11.67
C LEU A 721 -13.27 -30.44 -10.25
N ARG A 722 -14.59 -30.32 -10.13
CA ARG A 722 -15.33 -30.23 -8.86
C ARG A 722 -14.98 -28.99 -8.04
N ALA A 723 -14.56 -27.89 -8.69
CA ALA A 723 -14.36 -26.62 -8.03
C ALA A 723 -15.69 -26.01 -7.55
N PHE A 724 -15.73 -25.37 -6.40
CA PHE A 724 -16.89 -24.60 -5.98
C PHE A 724 -17.12 -23.45 -6.95
N THR A 725 -18.17 -23.52 -7.76
CA THR A 725 -18.36 -22.60 -8.88
C THR A 725 -19.71 -21.91 -8.85
N LEU A 726 -19.71 -20.59 -8.96
CA LEU A 726 -20.88 -19.76 -9.25
C LEU A 726 -20.74 -19.23 -10.68
N PHE A 727 -21.58 -19.72 -11.59
CA PHE A 727 -21.52 -19.44 -13.01
C PHE A 727 -22.74 -18.63 -13.45
N ALA A 728 -22.63 -17.30 -13.50
CA ALA A 728 -23.70 -16.45 -13.99
C ALA A 728 -23.64 -16.32 -15.50
N THR A 729 -24.77 -16.51 -16.16
CA THR A 729 -24.85 -16.50 -17.62
C THR A 729 -26.16 -15.92 -18.15
N HIS A 730 -26.12 -15.42 -19.38
CA HIS A 730 -27.29 -15.10 -20.21
C HIS A 730 -27.62 -16.19 -21.23
N TYR A 731 -26.75 -17.19 -21.36
CA TYR A 731 -27.02 -18.31 -22.24
C TYR A 731 -27.96 -19.29 -21.54
N PHE A 732 -29.25 -19.29 -21.96
CA PHE A 732 -30.23 -20.22 -21.41
C PHE A 732 -29.92 -21.68 -21.71
N GLU A 733 -29.20 -21.93 -22.79
CA GLU A 733 -28.76 -23.25 -23.19
C GLU A 733 -27.91 -23.94 -22.10
N LEU A 734 -27.14 -23.18 -21.33
CA LEU A 734 -26.35 -23.70 -20.21
C LEU A 734 -27.22 -24.28 -19.06
N THR A 735 -28.50 -23.94 -19.00
CA THR A 735 -29.41 -24.48 -17.97
C THR A 735 -29.69 -25.98 -18.14
N VAL A 736 -29.32 -26.59 -19.27
CA VAL A 736 -29.41 -28.03 -19.53
C VAL A 736 -28.20 -28.78 -18.97
N LEU A 737 -27.13 -28.10 -18.57
CA LEU A 737 -25.89 -28.72 -18.05
C LEU A 737 -26.12 -29.70 -16.89
N PRO A 738 -27.06 -29.51 -15.94
CA PRO A 738 -27.38 -30.49 -14.89
C PRO A 738 -27.83 -31.86 -15.40
N GLU A 739 -28.31 -31.98 -16.63
CA GLU A 739 -28.72 -33.27 -17.21
C GLU A 739 -27.51 -34.13 -17.56
N SER A 740 -26.36 -33.50 -17.89
CA SER A 740 -25.11 -34.20 -18.24
C SER A 740 -24.11 -34.23 -17.08
N GLU A 741 -24.11 -33.23 -16.21
CA GLU A 741 -23.17 -33.06 -15.11
C GLU A 741 -23.96 -33.02 -13.78
N PRO A 742 -24.08 -34.13 -13.03
CA PRO A 742 -24.92 -34.20 -11.83
C PRO A 742 -24.53 -33.27 -10.69
N VAL A 743 -23.28 -32.81 -10.70
CA VAL A 743 -22.75 -31.87 -9.67
C VAL A 743 -23.14 -30.42 -9.93
N VAL A 744 -23.92 -30.16 -10.97
CA VAL A 744 -24.39 -28.81 -11.36
C VAL A 744 -25.88 -28.68 -11.01
N ALA A 745 -26.24 -27.50 -10.45
CA ALA A 745 -27.64 -27.14 -10.23
C ALA A 745 -27.93 -25.77 -10.80
N ASN A 746 -29.20 -25.55 -11.18
CA ASN A 746 -29.67 -24.24 -11.63
C ASN A 746 -30.29 -23.44 -10.50
N VAL A 747 -29.98 -22.13 -10.47
CA VAL A 747 -30.69 -21.17 -9.65
C VAL A 747 -30.97 -19.91 -10.46
N HIS A 748 -31.97 -19.12 -10.04
CA HIS A 748 -32.27 -17.84 -10.68
C HIS A 748 -32.59 -16.75 -9.69
N LEU A 749 -32.30 -15.52 -10.07
CA LEU A 749 -32.75 -14.35 -9.32
C LEU A 749 -34.16 -13.97 -9.77
N SER A 750 -35.05 -13.90 -8.78
CA SER A 750 -36.46 -13.66 -9.02
C SER A 750 -36.76 -12.20 -9.38
N ALA A 751 -37.61 -12.03 -10.37
CA ALA A 751 -38.19 -10.75 -10.74
C ALA A 751 -39.67 -10.98 -11.05
N THR A 752 -40.49 -9.98 -10.82
CA THR A 752 -41.93 -10.03 -11.15
C THR A 752 -42.33 -8.81 -11.97
N GLU A 753 -43.29 -8.98 -12.88
CA GLU A 753 -43.93 -7.87 -13.57
C GLU A 753 -45.14 -7.39 -12.79
N HIS A 754 -45.19 -6.10 -12.49
CA HIS A 754 -46.35 -5.46 -11.89
C HIS A 754 -46.66 -4.14 -12.63
N ASN A 755 -47.85 -4.03 -13.19
CA ASN A 755 -48.29 -2.86 -13.97
C ASN A 755 -47.32 -2.44 -15.09
N GLU A 756 -46.90 -3.39 -15.92
CA GLU A 756 -45.89 -3.21 -17.00
C GLU A 756 -44.49 -2.76 -16.54
N ARG A 757 -44.22 -2.83 -15.24
CA ARG A 757 -42.94 -2.55 -14.68
C ARG A 757 -42.34 -3.84 -14.05
N ILE A 758 -41.06 -4.03 -14.28
CA ILE A 758 -40.30 -5.12 -13.61
C ILE A 758 -39.95 -4.68 -12.19
N VAL A 759 -40.20 -5.55 -11.23
CA VAL A 759 -39.76 -5.40 -9.85
C VAL A 759 -38.78 -6.53 -9.57
N PHE A 760 -37.54 -6.17 -9.25
CA PHE A 760 -36.51 -7.12 -8.86
C PHE A 760 -36.70 -7.48 -7.39
N LEU A 761 -36.91 -8.73 -7.10
CA LEU A 761 -37.10 -9.23 -5.73
C LEU A 761 -35.78 -9.58 -5.06
N HIS A 762 -34.71 -9.72 -5.82
CA HIS A 762 -33.34 -10.05 -5.37
C HIS A 762 -33.24 -11.39 -4.60
N HIS A 763 -34.26 -12.25 -4.65
CA HIS A 763 -34.23 -13.58 -4.07
C HIS A 763 -33.67 -14.59 -5.06
N VAL A 764 -32.77 -15.45 -4.56
CA VAL A 764 -32.26 -16.61 -5.30
C VAL A 764 -33.17 -17.78 -5.05
N LEU A 765 -33.71 -18.36 -6.14
CA LEU A 765 -34.62 -19.48 -6.10
C LEU A 765 -34.07 -20.67 -6.92
N PRO A 766 -34.38 -21.92 -6.56
CA PRO A 766 -33.98 -23.11 -7.32
C PRO A 766 -34.59 -23.12 -8.73
N GLY A 767 -33.86 -23.73 -9.67
CA GLY A 767 -34.27 -23.88 -11.06
C GLY A 767 -33.84 -22.71 -11.96
N PRO A 768 -33.98 -22.85 -13.29
CA PRO A 768 -33.66 -21.81 -14.24
C PRO A 768 -34.72 -20.70 -14.24
N ALA A 769 -34.36 -19.47 -14.69
CA ALA A 769 -35.34 -18.40 -14.91
C ALA A 769 -36.35 -18.78 -16.00
N SER A 770 -37.60 -18.42 -15.80
CA SER A 770 -38.69 -18.77 -16.73
C SER A 770 -38.69 -17.97 -18.03
N GLN A 771 -38.10 -16.80 -18.05
CA GLN A 771 -38.02 -15.88 -19.20
C GLN A 771 -36.88 -14.86 -19.07
N SER A 772 -36.51 -14.24 -20.19
CA SER A 772 -35.59 -13.11 -20.20
C SER A 772 -36.33 -11.79 -19.98
N TYR A 773 -35.80 -10.93 -19.14
CA TYR A 773 -36.38 -9.62 -18.82
C TYR A 773 -35.69 -8.47 -19.56
N GLY A 774 -34.90 -8.72 -20.60
CA GLY A 774 -34.12 -7.71 -21.32
C GLY A 774 -34.94 -6.56 -21.88
N LEU A 775 -36.11 -6.85 -22.47
CA LEU A 775 -37.01 -5.84 -23.00
C LEU A 775 -37.66 -4.99 -21.90
N ALA A 776 -38.03 -5.60 -20.79
CA ALA A 776 -38.58 -4.87 -19.65
C ALA A 776 -37.54 -3.94 -19.00
N VAL A 777 -36.26 -4.35 -18.92
CA VAL A 777 -35.14 -3.51 -18.47
C VAL A 777 -34.89 -2.37 -19.45
N ALA A 778 -34.92 -2.61 -20.76
CA ALA A 778 -34.78 -1.57 -21.78
C ALA A 778 -35.91 -0.52 -21.69
N GLN A 779 -37.13 -0.95 -21.38
CA GLN A 779 -38.27 -0.04 -21.16
C GLN A 779 -38.05 0.84 -19.90
N LEU A 780 -37.54 0.27 -18.81
CA LEU A 780 -37.17 1.01 -17.60
C LEU A 780 -36.02 2.03 -17.86
N ALA A 781 -35.10 1.69 -18.74
CA ALA A 781 -34.00 2.56 -19.14
C ALA A 781 -34.44 3.71 -20.06
N GLY A 782 -35.72 3.76 -20.44
CA GLY A 782 -36.30 4.84 -21.25
C GLY A 782 -36.22 4.64 -22.77
N VAL A 783 -35.99 3.41 -23.25
CA VAL A 783 -36.06 3.09 -24.67
C VAL A 783 -37.48 3.36 -25.17
N PRO A 784 -37.70 4.06 -26.33
CA PRO A 784 -39.01 4.41 -26.82
C PRO A 784 -39.96 3.21 -26.96
N GLY A 785 -41.20 3.37 -26.53
CA GLY A 785 -42.19 2.28 -26.48
C GLY A 785 -42.43 1.60 -27.84
N GLU A 786 -42.37 2.31 -28.94
CA GLU A 786 -42.47 1.73 -30.29
C GLU A 786 -41.34 0.76 -30.61
N VAL A 787 -40.08 1.09 -30.14
CA VAL A 787 -38.93 0.21 -30.31
C VAL A 787 -39.09 -1.05 -29.47
N ILE A 788 -39.59 -0.90 -28.22
CA ILE A 788 -39.86 -2.05 -27.32
C ILE A 788 -40.94 -2.96 -27.94
N GLN A 789 -42.02 -2.39 -28.49
CA GLN A 789 -43.07 -3.19 -29.10
C GLN A 789 -42.55 -3.98 -30.31
N ARG A 790 -41.78 -3.34 -31.20
CA ARG A 790 -41.16 -4.05 -32.32
C ARG A 790 -40.20 -5.12 -31.88
N ALA A 791 -39.42 -4.86 -30.80
CA ALA A 791 -38.50 -5.84 -30.23
C ALA A 791 -39.25 -7.06 -29.67
N ARG A 792 -40.40 -6.86 -29.01
CA ARG A 792 -41.28 -7.97 -28.57
C ARG A 792 -41.78 -8.81 -29.75
N ASP A 793 -42.22 -8.17 -30.85
CA ASP A 793 -42.67 -8.86 -32.06
C ASP A 793 -41.56 -9.69 -32.70
N HIS A 794 -40.30 -9.15 -32.69
CA HIS A 794 -39.15 -9.91 -33.19
C HIS A 794 -38.78 -11.06 -32.25
N LEU A 795 -38.77 -10.87 -30.92
CA LEU A 795 -38.51 -11.90 -29.95
C LEU A 795 -39.47 -13.06 -30.09
N SER A 796 -40.81 -12.77 -30.16
CA SER A 796 -41.83 -13.79 -30.37
C SER A 796 -41.63 -14.62 -31.63
N ARG A 797 -41.15 -13.99 -32.73
CA ARG A 797 -40.82 -14.71 -33.96
C ARG A 797 -39.59 -15.63 -33.80
N LEU A 798 -38.55 -15.11 -33.12
CA LEU A 798 -37.34 -15.92 -32.85
C LEU A 798 -37.66 -17.14 -31.97
N GLU A 799 -38.45 -16.91 -30.90
CA GLU A 799 -38.85 -17.99 -29.98
C GLU A 799 -39.70 -19.06 -30.67
N THR A 800 -40.63 -18.65 -31.60
CA THR A 800 -41.40 -19.61 -32.36
C THR A 800 -40.60 -20.36 -33.42
N THR A 801 -39.47 -19.83 -33.88
CA THR A 801 -38.57 -20.46 -34.83
C THR A 801 -37.58 -21.40 -34.12
N SER A 802 -37.36 -21.19 -32.82
CA SER A 802 -36.43 -21.98 -31.98
C SER A 802 -37.16 -23.03 -31.16
N LEU A 803 -38.13 -23.76 -31.71
CA LEU A 803 -38.73 -24.95 -31.06
C LEU A 803 -37.64 -26.04 -30.88
N PRO A 804 -37.63 -26.74 -29.73
CA PRO A 804 -36.53 -27.63 -29.36
C PRO A 804 -36.37 -28.76 -30.36
N HIS A 805 -35.25 -28.74 -31.08
CA HIS A 805 -34.75 -29.98 -31.69
C HIS A 805 -34.16 -30.82 -30.55
N GLU A 806 -34.81 -31.89 -30.20
CA GLU A 806 -34.22 -33.00 -29.44
C GLU A 806 -32.85 -33.30 -30.04
N MET A 807 -31.78 -33.07 -29.31
CA MET A 807 -30.47 -33.60 -29.70
C MET A 807 -30.53 -35.11 -29.70
N PRO A 808 -30.22 -35.79 -30.82
CA PRO A 808 -30.19 -37.23 -30.85
C PRO A 808 -29.08 -37.72 -29.88
N ARG A 809 -29.46 -38.57 -28.93
CA ARG A 809 -28.48 -39.34 -28.14
C ARG A 809 -27.58 -40.11 -29.12
N MET A 810 -26.32 -39.75 -29.20
CA MET A 810 -25.29 -40.51 -29.92
C MET A 810 -24.98 -41.77 -29.11
N GLU A 811 -25.43 -42.93 -29.57
CA GLU A 811 -24.87 -44.21 -29.15
C GLU A 811 -23.48 -44.40 -29.83
N PRO A 812 -22.50 -44.96 -29.13
CA PRO A 812 -21.18 -45.17 -29.70
C PRO A 812 -21.23 -46.23 -30.78
N GLY A 813 -21.12 -45.87 -32.06
CA GLY A 813 -20.95 -46.80 -33.15
C GLY A 813 -21.75 -46.55 -34.44
N GLN A 814 -22.54 -45.50 -34.55
CA GLN A 814 -23.24 -45.20 -35.81
C GLN A 814 -22.58 -44.04 -36.59
N PRO A 815 -22.50 -44.16 -37.95
CA PRO A 815 -22.01 -43.05 -38.77
C PRO A 815 -22.98 -41.89 -38.72
N ALA A 816 -22.47 -40.67 -38.58
CA ALA A 816 -23.22 -39.44 -38.50
C ALA A 816 -24.23 -39.27 -39.62
N PRO A 817 -25.48 -38.87 -39.35
CA PRO A 817 -26.46 -38.55 -40.39
C PRO A 817 -25.99 -37.22 -41.08
N PRO A 818 -26.35 -37.02 -42.35
CA PRO A 818 -25.98 -35.82 -43.08
C PRO A 818 -26.57 -34.58 -42.42
N MET A 819 -25.74 -33.61 -42.15
CA MET A 819 -26.13 -32.28 -41.64
C MET A 819 -27.26 -31.70 -42.48
N GLN A 820 -28.37 -31.35 -41.82
CA GLN A 820 -29.39 -30.49 -42.40
C GLN A 820 -28.87 -29.07 -42.53
N ASN A 821 -28.98 -28.50 -43.73
CA ASN A 821 -28.50 -27.20 -44.08
C ASN A 821 -29.16 -26.10 -43.23
N ASP A 822 -28.36 -25.29 -42.67
CA ASP A 822 -28.71 -24.05 -41.99
C ASP A 822 -29.57 -23.12 -42.86
N LEU A 823 -30.55 -22.48 -42.26
CA LEU A 823 -31.46 -21.51 -42.92
C LEU A 823 -30.73 -20.25 -43.45
N PHE A 824 -29.44 -20.12 -43.14
CA PHE A 824 -28.56 -19.01 -43.55
C PHE A 824 -27.34 -19.48 -44.38
N ALA A 825 -27.29 -20.72 -44.78
CA ALA A 825 -26.28 -21.14 -45.70
C ALA A 825 -26.60 -20.48 -47.05
N SER A 826 -25.86 -19.42 -47.40
CA SER A 826 -25.86 -18.86 -48.76
C SER A 826 -25.58 -20.00 -49.69
N LEU A 827 -26.47 -20.21 -50.70
CA LEU A 827 -26.25 -21.16 -51.79
C LEU A 827 -24.79 -20.96 -52.29
N PRO A 828 -24.04 -22.05 -52.49
CA PRO A 828 -22.66 -21.91 -52.94
C PRO A 828 -22.67 -21.09 -54.23
N HIS A 829 -21.83 -20.08 -54.26
CA HIS A 829 -21.70 -19.19 -55.43
C HIS A 829 -21.49 -20.03 -56.69
N PRO A 830 -22.20 -19.76 -57.79
CA PRO A 830 -22.12 -20.57 -59.03
C PRO A 830 -20.70 -20.90 -59.50
N VAL A 831 -19.74 -20.02 -59.20
CA VAL A 831 -18.31 -20.18 -59.45
C VAL A 831 -17.69 -21.34 -58.67
N ILE A 832 -18.12 -21.54 -57.40
CA ILE A 832 -17.58 -22.63 -56.55
C ILE A 832 -18.11 -23.96 -57.04
N GLU A 833 -19.36 -24.00 -57.50
CA GLU A 833 -19.96 -25.23 -58.05
C GLU A 833 -19.34 -25.60 -59.42
N ALA A 834 -19.02 -24.59 -60.23
CA ALA A 834 -18.31 -24.77 -61.51
C ALA A 834 -16.86 -25.24 -61.31
N LEU A 835 -16.16 -24.70 -60.31
CA LEU A 835 -14.79 -25.10 -59.92
C LEU A 835 -14.74 -26.53 -59.40
N GLY A 836 -15.73 -26.97 -58.62
CA GLY A 836 -15.80 -28.31 -58.05
C GLY A 836 -16.05 -29.44 -59.09
N LYS A 837 -16.55 -29.06 -60.26
CA LYS A 837 -16.81 -30.03 -61.39
C LYS A 837 -15.64 -30.08 -62.38
N LEU A 838 -14.60 -29.31 -62.22
CA LEU A 838 -13.43 -29.20 -63.10
C LEU A 838 -12.39 -30.27 -62.79
N GLN A 839 -11.89 -30.95 -63.84
CA GLN A 839 -10.68 -31.78 -63.76
C GLN A 839 -9.53 -31.04 -64.44
N PRO A 840 -8.60 -30.43 -63.67
CA PRO A 840 -7.52 -29.62 -64.25
C PRO A 840 -6.60 -30.36 -65.27
N ASP A 841 -6.43 -31.67 -65.06
CA ASP A 841 -5.53 -32.47 -65.83
C ASP A 841 -6.07 -32.77 -67.26
N ASP A 842 -7.37 -32.57 -67.50
CA ASP A 842 -8.02 -32.79 -68.79
C ASP A 842 -8.10 -31.48 -69.61
N LEU A 843 -7.59 -30.35 -69.14
CA LEU A 843 -7.66 -29.07 -69.78
C LEU A 843 -6.36 -28.70 -70.49
N THR A 844 -6.47 -28.28 -71.77
CA THR A 844 -5.34 -27.64 -72.47
C THR A 844 -5.13 -26.21 -71.90
N PRO A 845 -3.93 -25.64 -71.95
CA PRO A 845 -3.64 -24.28 -71.48
C PRO A 845 -4.57 -23.20 -72.03
N ARG A 846 -5.05 -23.34 -73.21
CA ARG A 846 -5.99 -22.40 -73.82
C ARG A 846 -7.40 -22.52 -73.28
N GLN A 847 -7.88 -23.75 -73.02
CA GLN A 847 -9.17 -24.01 -72.39
C GLN A 847 -9.17 -23.57 -70.95
N ALA A 848 -8.06 -23.73 -70.24
CA ALA A 848 -7.94 -23.26 -68.85
C ALA A 848 -8.02 -21.72 -68.80
N LEU A 849 -7.43 -21.03 -69.75
CA LEU A 849 -7.50 -19.56 -69.76
C LEU A 849 -8.91 -19.03 -70.11
N GLU A 850 -9.56 -19.64 -71.10
CA GLU A 850 -10.94 -19.33 -71.49
C GLU A 850 -11.91 -19.58 -70.33
N LEU A 851 -11.72 -20.63 -69.57
CA LEU A 851 -12.51 -20.96 -68.42
C LEU A 851 -12.31 -19.96 -67.25
N LEU A 852 -11.08 -19.54 -67.04
CA LEU A 852 -10.79 -18.47 -66.04
C LEU A 852 -11.50 -17.16 -66.40
N TYR A 853 -11.55 -16.81 -67.66
CA TYR A 853 -12.32 -15.62 -68.12
C TYR A 853 -13.82 -15.82 -67.88
N GLN A 854 -14.38 -17.01 -68.12
CA GLN A 854 -15.79 -17.32 -67.93
C GLN A 854 -16.13 -17.28 -66.43
N LEU A 855 -15.31 -17.84 -65.54
CA LEU A 855 -15.50 -17.80 -64.10
C LEU A 855 -15.38 -16.36 -63.53
N LYS A 856 -14.48 -15.55 -64.10
CA LYS A 856 -14.35 -14.13 -63.74
C LYS A 856 -15.57 -13.28 -64.11
N THR A 857 -16.29 -13.63 -65.13
CA THR A 857 -17.53 -12.94 -65.52
C THR A 857 -18.76 -13.32 -64.70
N GLN A 858 -18.62 -14.37 -63.89
CA GLN A 858 -19.70 -14.84 -62.98
C GLN A 858 -19.49 -14.38 -61.51
N ILE A 859 -18.39 -13.73 -61.22
CA ILE A 859 -18.12 -13.00 -60.00
C ILE A 859 -18.62 -11.57 -60.16
#